data_21c23f7ed613ce556d3df8b3863644d0
#
_entry.id   21c23f7ed613ce556d3df8b3863644d0
#
_cell.length_a   1.000
_cell.length_b   1.000
_cell.length_c   1.000
_cell.angle_alpha   90.00
_cell.angle_beta   90.00
_cell.angle_gamma   90.00
#
_symmetry.space_group_name_H-M   'P 1'
#
loop_
_entity.id
_entity.type
_entity.pdbx_description
1 polymer ?
#
loop_
_entity_poly.entity_id
_entity_poly.type
_entity_poly.pdbx_seq_one_letter_code
_entity_poly.pdbx_strand_id
1 'polypeptide(L)'
;MGQTTTDGYDMPYLIIADSKESVDKWLAYTDLVESDPDLALTKLANGDFDDLRVPMFASNVHSNENAAVNGILEFAHLLLENETINVNTLEGFTDAGKELLAQEMAKQNVAVPEQIKNFASYIGFIRGENGYKANGSLYSGQLDLAAYYNVQENRVNVKELLGDVFMVIVPEQNIEGYEHMTRTTGQGYDPNRDEANQTLFEDANAMALVNKFNPMVFTEIHGRVEAMLIEPCTPPHEPNYEYDLIAKQFIQLGEAVGMGAIANNPEHNSFEMPYRDYLRVDNDSPSGMAWTEPWDDMTTAYGSQFPVLIGTAGITWELPVYSDVASELVVPYGLMTQAMYIQANKITMLENQAKLFSRGVNNTNSNELVAPWYVDQYDRPGTQTELMRPVYDGEGQNGNFYPECYIIPMDSANQKNLYDAAAEMKYLTRNDVKVNVASKEFTYDGVTYPAGTMVVSMYQAKRSLANSQLFDGTFINVWQGLYSESFAQRSNARGYDRVIVAEPAAYKTIMAACPETINYTQALTYLAAFATQFEGVENADVIIDNVSNDSAAAVNALLRAGKTVAMITEGSEKGNFICSYEDFMTVAKDYVLTATGVYGAGIKAAVILNPQVYLPGKPADNTSGYVETTLRSGSYNYRFDWLALTAMGFTMTDDLTKANVIVGSRALSDDALAAVKAGTPYMGYSNGAISGSAFMQELGVEISSCDKGTDFLGRVVYPNNTLVNATYINDGPKTGDSSNIIVWVLAASFSCVMIPAAVTLKRKAR
;
A
#
# COMPACT_ATOMS: atom_id res chain seq x y z
N MET A 1 -20.33 4.43 10.30
CA MET A 1 -19.42 3.49 9.62
C MET A 1 -19.25 2.25 10.49
N GLY A 2 -18.15 1.52 10.37
CA GLY A 2 -17.79 0.42 11.26
C GLY A 2 -17.10 0.90 12.53
N GLN A 3 -16.60 -0.03 13.29
CA GLN A 3 -15.82 0.20 14.51
C GLN A 3 -14.32 0.06 14.24
N THR A 4 -13.49 0.64 15.11
CA THR A 4 -12.03 0.49 15.07
C THR A 4 -11.61 -0.94 15.43
N THR A 5 -10.39 -1.29 15.09
CA THR A 5 -9.90 -2.67 15.17
C THR A 5 -9.78 -3.19 16.60
N THR A 6 -9.29 -2.38 17.55
CA THR A 6 -8.97 -2.83 18.90
C THR A 6 -10.01 -2.45 19.93
N ASP A 7 -10.30 -1.15 20.07
CA ASP A 7 -11.14 -0.62 21.15
C ASP A 7 -12.62 -0.54 20.76
N GLY A 8 -12.93 -0.72 19.45
CA GLY A 8 -14.29 -0.75 18.95
C GLY A 8 -14.98 0.61 18.96
N TYR A 9 -14.21 1.71 18.85
CA TYR A 9 -14.79 3.05 18.70
C TYR A 9 -15.56 3.17 17.40
N ASP A 10 -16.64 3.94 17.41
CA ASP A 10 -17.34 4.28 16.19
C ASP A 10 -16.54 5.30 15.38
N MET A 11 -16.45 5.07 14.08
CA MET A 11 -15.77 5.94 13.12
C MET A 11 -16.80 6.87 12.46
N PRO A 12 -16.93 8.14 12.89
CA PRO A 12 -17.92 9.06 12.35
C PRO A 12 -17.51 9.61 11.00
N TYR A 13 -18.50 9.96 10.18
CA TYR A 13 -18.29 10.78 9.00
C TYR A 13 -19.42 11.78 8.80
N LEU A 14 -19.12 12.86 8.11
CA LEU A 14 -20.06 13.94 7.81
C LEU A 14 -20.25 14.04 6.29
N ILE A 15 -21.48 14.37 5.88
CA ILE A 15 -21.76 14.80 4.51
C ILE A 15 -22.34 16.21 4.60
N ILE A 16 -21.69 17.16 3.94
CA ILE A 16 -22.17 18.53 3.79
C ILE A 16 -22.53 18.75 2.33
N ALA A 17 -23.81 18.86 2.03
CA ALA A 17 -24.35 18.98 0.69
C ALA A 17 -25.53 19.95 0.67
N ASP A 18 -25.91 20.44 -0.50
CA ASP A 18 -27.10 21.28 -0.65
C ASP A 18 -28.41 20.50 -0.36
N SER A 19 -28.42 19.20 -0.64
CA SER A 19 -29.56 18.33 -0.40
C SER A 19 -29.17 16.85 -0.43
N LYS A 20 -30.03 16.00 0.17
CA LYS A 20 -29.90 14.55 0.02
C LYS A 20 -30.09 14.10 -1.43
N GLU A 21 -30.99 14.78 -2.16
CA GLU A 21 -31.28 14.44 -3.55
C GLU A 21 -30.04 14.60 -4.45
N SER A 22 -29.21 15.62 -4.21
CA SER A 22 -27.96 15.80 -4.96
C SER A 22 -26.97 14.67 -4.71
N VAL A 23 -26.87 14.19 -3.48
CA VAL A 23 -26.05 13.02 -3.13
C VAL A 23 -26.58 11.75 -3.81
N ASP A 24 -27.92 11.54 -3.78
CA ASP A 24 -28.53 10.38 -4.45
C ASP A 24 -28.32 10.42 -5.98
N LYS A 25 -28.34 11.60 -6.62
CA LYS A 25 -28.01 11.77 -8.04
C LYS A 25 -26.55 11.41 -8.33
N TRP A 26 -25.64 11.80 -7.46
CA TRP A 26 -24.23 11.41 -7.57
C TRP A 26 -24.05 9.90 -7.50
N LEU A 27 -24.67 9.22 -6.54
CA LEU A 27 -24.61 7.77 -6.42
C LEU A 27 -25.17 7.06 -7.67
N ALA A 28 -26.24 7.61 -8.27
CA ALA A 28 -26.73 7.10 -9.54
C ALA A 28 -25.76 7.32 -10.71
N TYR A 29 -24.99 8.42 -10.69
CA TYR A 29 -23.92 8.64 -11.66
C TYR A 29 -22.77 7.64 -11.48
N THR A 30 -22.34 7.35 -10.23
CA THR A 30 -21.28 6.36 -10.00
C THR A 30 -21.69 4.97 -10.50
N ASP A 31 -22.92 4.56 -10.26
CA ASP A 31 -23.45 3.29 -10.82
C ASP A 31 -23.41 3.27 -12.36
N LEU A 32 -23.74 4.40 -13.00
CA LEU A 32 -23.69 4.52 -14.46
C LEU A 32 -22.27 4.48 -15.00
N VAL A 33 -21.36 5.29 -14.43
CA VAL A 33 -20.00 5.42 -14.98
C VAL A 33 -19.18 4.13 -14.80
N GLU A 34 -19.51 3.32 -13.78
CA GLU A 34 -18.89 2.00 -13.58
C GLU A 34 -19.51 0.91 -14.46
N SER A 35 -20.81 1.00 -14.78
CA SER A 35 -21.50 0.00 -15.60
C SER A 35 -21.42 0.25 -17.10
N ASP A 36 -21.52 1.52 -17.52
CA ASP A 36 -21.49 1.96 -18.92
C ASP A 36 -20.81 3.34 -19.05
N PRO A 37 -19.46 3.39 -18.92
CA PRO A 37 -18.71 4.64 -18.99
C PRO A 37 -18.80 5.32 -20.36
N ASP A 38 -19.01 4.57 -21.44
CA ASP A 38 -19.16 5.14 -22.79
C ASP A 38 -20.49 5.90 -22.93
N LEU A 39 -21.56 5.39 -22.30
CA LEU A 39 -22.81 6.13 -22.18
C LEU A 39 -22.64 7.36 -21.28
N ALA A 40 -21.91 7.23 -20.16
CA ALA A 40 -21.61 8.38 -19.30
C ALA A 40 -20.86 9.48 -20.04
N LEU A 41 -19.84 9.15 -20.85
CA LEU A 41 -19.12 10.10 -21.72
C LEU A 41 -20.06 10.77 -22.73
N THR A 42 -20.97 10.00 -23.34
CA THR A 42 -21.95 10.56 -24.27
C THR A 42 -22.88 11.56 -23.58
N LYS A 43 -23.35 11.26 -22.37
CA LYS A 43 -24.20 12.14 -21.59
C LYS A 43 -23.46 13.40 -21.12
N LEU A 44 -22.20 13.27 -20.69
CA LEU A 44 -21.33 14.42 -20.37
C LEU A 44 -21.19 15.37 -21.54
N ALA A 45 -20.92 14.84 -22.75
CA ALA A 45 -20.80 15.64 -23.96
C ALA A 45 -22.12 16.34 -24.33
N ASN A 46 -23.25 15.82 -23.92
CA ASN A 46 -24.57 16.42 -24.14
C ASN A 46 -24.98 17.47 -23.10
N GLY A 47 -24.20 17.61 -21.98
CA GLY A 47 -24.54 18.46 -20.84
C GLY A 47 -25.56 17.86 -19.89
N ASP A 48 -25.83 16.56 -19.96
CA ASP A 48 -26.84 15.89 -19.08
C ASP A 48 -26.43 15.90 -17.61
N PHE A 49 -25.15 16.21 -17.31
CA PHE A 49 -24.58 16.23 -15.95
C PHE A 49 -24.06 17.62 -15.52
N ASP A 50 -24.44 18.70 -16.23
CA ASP A 50 -24.02 20.06 -15.89
C ASP A 50 -24.47 20.45 -14.46
N ASP A 51 -25.62 19.94 -14.01
CA ASP A 51 -26.20 20.19 -12.68
C ASP A 51 -25.78 19.14 -11.63
N LEU A 52 -24.87 18.20 -11.96
CA LEU A 52 -24.41 17.18 -11.03
C LEU A 52 -23.50 17.81 -9.96
N ARG A 53 -23.73 17.48 -8.69
CA ARG A 53 -22.84 17.82 -7.57
C ARG A 53 -21.85 16.69 -7.39
N VAL A 54 -20.57 17.04 -7.28
CA VAL A 54 -19.50 16.07 -7.16
C VAL A 54 -18.88 16.06 -5.78
N PRO A 55 -18.48 14.91 -5.21
CA PRO A 55 -17.90 14.86 -3.88
C PRO A 55 -16.41 15.19 -3.88
N MET A 56 -15.97 15.86 -2.82
CA MET A 56 -14.59 15.80 -2.35
C MET A 56 -14.51 15.13 -0.99
N PHE A 57 -13.44 14.42 -0.75
CA PHE A 57 -13.21 13.69 0.49
C PHE A 57 -12.01 14.30 1.23
N ALA A 58 -12.14 14.48 2.54
CA ALA A 58 -11.07 14.98 3.40
C ALA A 58 -10.97 14.12 4.66
N SER A 59 -9.75 13.73 5.01
CA SER A 59 -9.48 12.81 6.10
C SER A 59 -8.11 13.03 6.74
N ASN A 60 -7.95 12.53 7.96
CA ASN A 60 -6.67 12.29 8.62
C ASN A 60 -6.61 10.84 9.09
N VAL A 61 -5.43 10.25 9.12
CA VAL A 61 -5.21 8.85 9.54
C VAL A 61 -4.22 8.71 10.69
N HIS A 62 -3.33 9.68 10.88
CA HIS A 62 -2.35 9.68 11.98
C HIS A 62 -2.78 10.60 13.10
N SER A 63 -3.37 10.06 14.12
CA SER A 63 -4.08 10.80 15.17
C SER A 63 -3.18 11.68 16.06
N ASN A 64 -1.88 11.43 16.09
CA ASN A 64 -0.92 12.31 16.75
C ASN A 64 -0.57 13.57 15.91
N GLU A 65 -1.16 13.70 14.73
CA GLU A 65 -1.10 14.84 13.82
C GLU A 65 -2.38 15.69 13.92
N ASN A 66 -2.81 15.93 15.15
CA ASN A 66 -4.12 16.49 15.53
C ASN A 66 -4.47 17.85 14.93
N ALA A 67 -3.51 18.64 14.48
CA ALA A 67 -3.77 19.88 13.74
C ALA A 67 -4.58 19.63 12.46
N ALA A 68 -4.39 18.47 11.82
CA ALA A 68 -5.17 18.05 10.66
C ALA A 68 -6.65 17.84 11.02
N VAL A 69 -6.93 17.12 12.10
CA VAL A 69 -8.31 16.87 12.59
C VAL A 69 -9.02 18.18 12.89
N ASN A 70 -8.38 19.06 13.65
CA ASN A 70 -8.93 20.35 14.02
C ASN A 70 -9.21 21.23 12.80
N GLY A 71 -8.26 21.29 11.86
CA GLY A 71 -8.43 22.06 10.62
C GLY A 71 -9.53 21.52 9.71
N ILE A 72 -9.73 20.21 9.64
CA ILE A 72 -10.84 19.58 8.91
C ILE A 72 -12.19 19.94 9.57
N LEU A 73 -12.25 19.93 10.89
CA LEU A 73 -13.47 20.32 11.62
C LEU A 73 -13.75 21.82 11.47
N GLU A 74 -12.72 22.67 11.48
CA GLU A 74 -12.87 24.10 11.22
C GLU A 74 -13.37 24.37 9.79
N PHE A 75 -12.91 23.62 8.80
CA PHE A 75 -13.47 23.69 7.45
C PHE A 75 -14.97 23.37 7.44
N ALA A 76 -15.38 22.34 8.16
CA ALA A 76 -16.79 22.00 8.29
C ALA A 76 -17.60 23.13 8.96
N HIS A 77 -17.07 23.75 10.03
CA HIS A 77 -17.68 24.92 10.69
C HIS A 77 -17.80 26.11 9.74
N LEU A 78 -16.76 26.43 8.97
CA LEU A 78 -16.82 27.52 8.00
C LEU A 78 -17.98 27.36 7.01
N LEU A 79 -18.19 26.12 6.49
CA LEU A 79 -19.27 25.84 5.56
C LEU A 79 -20.66 25.88 6.20
N LEU A 80 -20.77 25.47 7.46
CA LEU A 80 -22.07 25.36 8.15
C LEU A 80 -22.55 26.69 8.77
N GLU A 81 -21.62 27.55 9.17
CA GLU A 81 -21.94 28.78 9.91
C GLU A 81 -21.94 30.05 9.04
N ASN A 82 -21.43 29.99 7.82
CA ASN A 82 -21.27 31.15 6.95
C ASN A 82 -22.06 31.02 5.65
N GLU A 83 -22.78 32.08 5.27
CA GLU A 83 -23.34 32.18 3.92
C GLU A 83 -22.30 32.56 2.87
N THR A 84 -21.22 33.21 3.31
CA THR A 84 -20.14 33.68 2.45
C THR A 84 -18.81 33.61 3.17
N ILE A 85 -17.78 33.11 2.50
CA ILE A 85 -16.41 32.99 3.01
C ILE A 85 -15.48 33.81 2.12
N ASN A 86 -14.63 34.64 2.72
CA ASN A 86 -13.59 35.34 1.99
C ASN A 86 -12.35 34.42 1.86
N VAL A 87 -11.90 34.22 0.63
CA VAL A 87 -10.76 33.36 0.30
C VAL A 87 -9.82 34.12 -0.64
N ASN A 88 -8.58 34.31 -0.23
CA ASN A 88 -7.56 34.84 -1.10
C ASN A 88 -6.99 33.73 -1.99
N THR A 89 -6.73 34.05 -3.26
CA THR A 89 -6.01 33.20 -4.20
C THR A 89 -4.85 33.97 -4.84
N LEU A 90 -3.90 33.26 -5.41
CA LEU A 90 -2.76 33.84 -6.12
C LEU A 90 -2.97 33.64 -7.63
N GLU A 91 -3.07 34.73 -8.39
CA GLU A 91 -3.39 34.72 -9.82
C GLU A 91 -2.13 34.89 -10.69
N GLY A 92 -1.00 34.36 -10.22
CA GLY A 92 0.29 34.44 -10.89
C GLY A 92 1.23 35.49 -10.32
N PHE A 93 2.37 35.68 -10.97
CA PHE A 93 3.43 36.54 -10.48
C PHE A 93 3.27 38.02 -10.90
N THR A 94 3.63 38.94 -10.00
CA THR A 94 3.98 40.33 -10.33
C THR A 94 5.26 40.34 -11.17
N ASP A 95 5.62 41.52 -11.73
CA ASP A 95 6.91 41.68 -12.41
C ASP A 95 8.09 41.49 -11.44
N ALA A 96 7.97 41.91 -10.17
CA ALA A 96 8.95 41.64 -9.13
C ALA A 96 9.07 40.16 -8.80
N GLY A 97 7.95 39.41 -8.82
CA GLY A 97 7.93 37.94 -8.67
C GLY A 97 8.66 37.23 -9.81
N LYS A 98 8.43 37.67 -11.05
CA LYS A 98 9.13 37.12 -12.23
C LYS A 98 10.62 37.39 -12.18
N GLU A 99 11.00 38.61 -11.76
CA GLU A 99 12.40 38.98 -11.60
C GLU A 99 13.10 38.16 -10.50
N LEU A 100 12.45 37.97 -9.34
CA LEU A 100 12.96 37.15 -8.27
C LEU A 100 13.16 35.69 -8.74
N LEU A 101 12.17 35.11 -9.43
CA LEU A 101 12.28 33.79 -9.98
C LEU A 101 13.47 33.65 -10.93
N ALA A 102 13.65 34.61 -11.86
CA ALA A 102 14.77 34.61 -12.78
C ALA A 102 16.13 34.71 -12.09
N GLN A 103 16.21 35.53 -11.03
CA GLN A 103 17.43 35.68 -10.23
C GLN A 103 17.80 34.40 -9.49
N GLU A 104 16.83 33.76 -8.85
CA GLU A 104 17.06 32.48 -8.14
C GLU A 104 17.47 31.36 -9.10
N MET A 105 16.82 31.27 -10.25
CA MET A 105 17.17 30.34 -11.31
C MET A 105 18.63 30.56 -11.78
N ALA A 106 19.02 31.79 -12.00
CA ALA A 106 20.38 32.11 -12.42
C ALA A 106 21.44 31.76 -11.34
N LYS A 107 21.09 31.89 -10.05
CA LYS A 107 21.99 31.50 -8.95
C LYS A 107 22.22 30.00 -8.90
N GLN A 108 21.18 29.23 -9.19
CA GLN A 108 21.24 27.78 -9.18
C GLN A 108 21.83 27.20 -10.48
N ASN A 109 22.11 28.05 -11.48
CA ASN A 109 22.56 27.65 -12.81
C ASN A 109 21.60 26.65 -13.49
N VAL A 110 20.30 26.86 -13.31
CA VAL A 110 19.25 25.94 -13.71
C VAL A 110 18.42 26.56 -14.83
N ALA A 111 18.27 25.88 -15.94
CA ALA A 111 17.25 26.18 -16.94
C ALA A 111 15.98 25.44 -16.58
N VAL A 112 15.02 26.08 -15.94
CA VAL A 112 13.74 25.43 -15.59
C VAL A 112 12.85 25.36 -16.83
N PRO A 113 12.24 24.20 -17.11
CA PRO A 113 11.25 24.09 -18.18
C PRO A 113 10.14 25.12 -18.04
N GLU A 114 9.67 25.62 -19.18
CA GLU A 114 8.64 26.67 -19.20
C GLU A 114 7.36 26.22 -18.46
N GLN A 115 7.07 24.92 -18.48
CA GLN A 115 5.92 24.32 -17.82
C GLN A 115 5.90 24.52 -16.31
N ILE A 116 7.06 24.60 -15.66
CA ILE A 116 7.16 24.73 -14.20
C ILE A 116 7.56 26.14 -13.74
N LYS A 117 8.07 26.99 -14.62
CA LYS A 117 8.45 28.39 -14.29
C LYS A 117 7.29 29.24 -13.77
N ASN A 118 6.09 28.90 -14.16
CA ASN A 118 4.89 29.68 -13.85
C ASN A 118 4.18 29.20 -12.58
N PHE A 119 4.67 28.16 -11.93
CA PHE A 119 4.06 27.68 -10.70
C PHE A 119 4.41 28.57 -9.50
N ALA A 120 3.39 28.99 -8.78
CA ALA A 120 3.54 29.90 -7.64
C ALA A 120 4.39 29.28 -6.51
N SER A 121 4.25 27.99 -6.24
CA SER A 121 5.02 27.26 -5.24
C SER A 121 6.53 27.35 -5.48
N TYR A 122 6.96 27.53 -6.74
CA TYR A 122 8.38 27.57 -7.06
C TYR A 122 9.10 28.75 -6.40
N ILE A 123 8.49 29.95 -6.41
CA ILE A 123 9.03 31.08 -5.66
C ILE A 123 8.93 30.83 -4.15
N GLY A 124 7.80 30.32 -3.69
CA GLY A 124 7.57 29.98 -2.29
C GLY A 124 8.62 29.00 -1.77
N PHE A 125 8.89 27.93 -2.50
CA PHE A 125 9.91 26.94 -2.18
C PHE A 125 11.31 27.56 -2.13
N ILE A 126 11.74 28.29 -3.16
CA ILE A 126 13.04 28.93 -3.19
C ILE A 126 13.23 29.89 -2.01
N ARG A 127 12.22 30.65 -1.67
CA ARG A 127 12.25 31.54 -0.51
C ARG A 127 12.18 30.75 0.79
N GLY A 128 11.46 29.65 0.81
CA GLY A 128 11.37 28.73 1.94
C GLY A 128 12.72 28.12 2.31
N GLU A 129 13.50 27.63 1.36
CA GLU A 129 14.87 27.15 1.59
C GLU A 129 15.75 28.19 2.30
N ASN A 130 15.62 29.44 1.91
CA ASN A 130 16.31 30.57 2.56
C ASN A 130 15.55 31.09 3.79
N GLY A 131 14.29 30.77 3.93
CA GLY A 131 13.39 31.20 4.99
C GLY A 131 13.42 30.29 6.23
N TYR A 132 13.83 29.03 6.08
CA TYR A 132 13.93 28.08 7.17
C TYR A 132 15.33 28.02 7.74
N LYS A 133 15.43 27.93 9.04
CA LYS A 133 16.66 27.56 9.71
C LYS A 133 16.83 26.05 9.74
N ALA A 134 18.07 25.60 9.83
CA ALA A 134 18.39 24.16 9.89
C ALA A 134 17.69 23.36 11.01
N ASN A 135 17.04 24.03 11.94
CA ASN A 135 16.29 23.43 13.04
C ASN A 135 14.75 23.51 12.85
N GLY A 136 14.28 23.77 11.64
CA GLY A 136 12.84 23.87 11.33
C GLY A 136 12.18 25.18 11.77
N SER A 137 12.94 26.18 12.24
CA SER A 137 12.36 27.48 12.61
C SER A 137 12.17 28.35 11.38
N LEU A 138 11.04 29.04 11.30
CA LEU A 138 10.81 30.07 10.29
C LEU A 138 11.94 31.11 10.27
N TYR A 139 12.33 31.50 9.08
CA TYR A 139 13.14 32.66 8.85
C TYR A 139 12.38 33.93 9.23
N SER A 140 13.03 34.84 9.94
CA SER A 140 12.39 36.06 10.45
C SER A 140 11.91 37.05 9.38
N GLY A 141 12.28 36.85 8.13
CA GLY A 141 11.85 37.65 7.00
C GLY A 141 10.81 36.91 6.16
N GLN A 142 9.56 36.93 6.58
CA GLN A 142 8.47 36.35 5.81
C GLN A 142 8.38 36.99 4.42
N LEU A 143 7.97 36.18 3.43
CA LEU A 143 7.70 36.65 2.10
C LEU A 143 6.47 37.58 2.11
N ASP A 144 6.62 38.81 1.63
CA ASP A 144 5.45 39.64 1.32
C ASP A 144 4.80 39.11 0.04
N LEU A 145 3.74 38.30 0.20
CA LEU A 145 3.07 37.68 -0.92
C LEU A 145 2.58 38.70 -1.95
N ALA A 146 2.04 39.85 -1.50
CA ALA A 146 1.52 40.88 -2.39
C ALA A 146 2.60 41.56 -3.22
N ALA A 147 3.86 41.53 -2.78
CA ALA A 147 4.98 42.04 -3.57
C ALA A 147 5.32 41.15 -4.76
N TYR A 148 5.11 39.84 -4.62
CA TYR A 148 5.56 38.84 -5.62
C TYR A 148 4.45 38.14 -6.36
N TYR A 149 3.24 38.14 -5.81
CA TYR A 149 2.05 37.51 -6.42
C TYR A 149 0.91 38.50 -6.60
N ASN A 150 0.10 38.30 -7.61
CA ASN A 150 -1.17 39.00 -7.76
C ASN A 150 -2.21 38.31 -6.84
N VAL A 151 -2.44 38.89 -5.67
CA VAL A 151 -3.42 38.37 -4.71
C VAL A 151 -4.82 38.78 -5.16
N GLN A 152 -5.69 37.80 -5.33
CA GLN A 152 -7.11 38.00 -5.62
C GLN A 152 -7.94 37.65 -4.40
N GLU A 153 -8.73 38.61 -3.94
CA GLU A 153 -9.75 38.35 -2.91
C GLU A 153 -11.03 37.83 -3.55
N ASN A 154 -11.47 36.63 -3.13
CA ASN A 154 -12.69 36.01 -3.59
C ASN A 154 -13.71 35.96 -2.46
N ARG A 155 -14.97 36.24 -2.80
CA ARG A 155 -16.08 36.11 -1.88
C ARG A 155 -16.91 34.90 -2.30
N VAL A 156 -16.65 33.77 -1.68
CA VAL A 156 -17.29 32.48 -2.02
C VAL A 156 -18.65 32.38 -1.35
N ASN A 157 -19.72 32.23 -2.15
CA ASN A 157 -21.05 31.91 -1.64
C ASN A 157 -21.11 30.40 -1.38
N VAL A 158 -21.33 30.02 -0.13
CA VAL A 158 -21.33 28.60 0.30
C VAL A 158 -22.45 27.81 -0.39
N LYS A 159 -23.62 28.39 -0.57
CA LYS A 159 -24.72 27.71 -1.24
C LYS A 159 -24.43 27.45 -2.74
N GLU A 160 -23.77 28.40 -3.40
CA GLU A 160 -23.34 28.22 -4.79
C GLU A 160 -22.25 27.16 -4.90
N LEU A 161 -21.29 27.17 -3.99
CA LEU A 161 -20.26 26.13 -3.91
C LEU A 161 -20.85 24.73 -3.71
N LEU A 162 -21.77 24.58 -2.76
CA LEU A 162 -22.48 23.33 -2.51
C LEU A 162 -23.46 22.95 -3.64
N GLY A 163 -23.78 23.89 -4.52
CA GLY A 163 -24.49 23.65 -5.77
C GLY A 163 -23.68 22.88 -6.82
N ASP A 164 -22.37 22.75 -6.64
CA ASP A 164 -21.45 22.02 -7.53
C ASP A 164 -20.65 20.93 -6.83
N VAL A 165 -20.24 21.18 -5.57
CA VAL A 165 -19.35 20.28 -4.81
C VAL A 165 -19.97 19.99 -3.44
N PHE A 166 -20.05 18.73 -3.06
CA PHE A 166 -20.40 18.35 -1.69
C PHE A 166 -19.22 17.68 -1.00
N MET A 167 -19.24 17.71 0.33
CA MET A 167 -18.12 17.25 1.15
C MET A 167 -18.46 15.90 1.81
N VAL A 168 -17.53 14.95 1.74
CA VAL A 168 -17.49 13.74 2.55
C VAL A 168 -16.28 13.88 3.47
N ILE A 169 -16.52 13.95 4.76
CA ILE A 169 -15.50 14.28 5.76
C ILE A 169 -15.40 13.14 6.76
N VAL A 170 -14.23 12.58 6.91
CA VAL A 170 -13.83 11.67 7.99
C VAL A 170 -12.73 12.37 8.77
N PRO A 171 -13.04 13.11 9.85
CA PRO A 171 -12.05 13.93 10.53
C PRO A 171 -10.84 13.13 11.01
N GLU A 172 -11.08 11.88 11.42
CA GLU A 172 -10.08 10.95 11.88
C GLU A 172 -10.50 9.52 11.57
N GLN A 173 -9.63 8.77 10.90
CA GLN A 173 -9.84 7.35 10.62
C GLN A 173 -9.46 6.48 11.82
N ASN A 174 -8.38 6.80 12.50
CA ASN A 174 -7.83 6.07 13.62
C ASN A 174 -8.27 6.69 14.97
N ILE A 175 -9.57 6.58 15.29
CA ILE A 175 -10.16 7.17 16.50
C ILE A 175 -9.50 6.68 17.79
N GLU A 176 -9.13 5.39 17.86
CA GLU A 176 -8.45 4.87 19.05
C GLU A 176 -7.04 5.46 19.21
N GLY A 177 -6.32 5.66 18.09
CA GLY A 177 -5.07 6.40 18.11
C GLY A 177 -5.26 7.85 18.55
N TYR A 178 -6.37 8.50 18.16
CA TYR A 178 -6.69 9.87 18.59
C TYR A 178 -6.91 9.96 20.09
N GLU A 179 -7.66 9.03 20.69
CA GLU A 179 -7.85 8.96 22.14
C GLU A 179 -6.53 8.79 22.92
N HIS A 180 -5.59 8.05 22.35
CA HIS A 180 -4.30 7.77 22.97
C HIS A 180 -3.14 8.66 22.47
N MET A 181 -3.38 9.59 21.57
CA MET A 181 -2.39 10.47 20.94
C MET A 181 -1.23 9.68 20.31
N THR A 182 -1.58 8.63 19.56
CA THR A 182 -0.62 7.72 18.92
C THR A 182 -0.80 7.70 17.41
N ARG A 183 0.27 7.41 16.68
CA ARG A 183 0.24 7.27 15.21
C ARG A 183 -0.46 5.99 14.76
N THR A 184 -0.23 4.89 15.51
CA THR A 184 -0.70 3.56 15.15
C THR A 184 -2.01 3.21 15.86
N THR A 185 -2.69 2.18 15.36
CA THR A 185 -3.83 1.56 16.04
C THR A 185 -3.40 0.89 17.34
N GLY A 186 -4.33 0.47 18.18
CA GLY A 186 -4.05 -0.25 19.43
C GLY A 186 -3.28 -1.55 19.25
N GLN A 187 -3.33 -2.14 18.07
CA GLN A 187 -2.51 -3.32 17.73
C GLN A 187 -1.08 -2.96 17.30
N GLY A 188 -0.74 -1.67 17.19
CA GLY A 188 0.58 -1.20 16.78
C GLY A 188 0.81 -1.17 15.26
N TYR A 189 -0.22 -1.33 14.45
CA TYR A 189 -0.14 -1.15 13.01
C TYR A 189 -0.30 0.32 12.64
N ASP A 190 0.44 0.74 11.62
CA ASP A 190 0.28 2.04 10.99
C ASP A 190 -0.83 1.93 9.94
N PRO A 191 -1.99 2.58 10.14
CA PRO A 191 -3.09 2.45 9.19
C PRO A 191 -2.71 3.02 7.81
N ASN A 192 -1.90 4.07 7.73
CA ASN A 192 -1.40 4.56 6.45
C ASN A 192 -0.33 3.65 5.81
N ARG A 193 -0.45 2.36 6.00
CA ARG A 193 0.32 1.26 5.36
C ARG A 193 -0.57 0.07 5.02
N ASP A 194 -1.88 0.21 5.21
CA ASP A 194 -2.82 -0.91 5.10
C ASP A 194 -3.95 -0.70 4.08
N GLU A 195 -4.09 0.49 3.47
CA GLU A 195 -5.20 0.79 2.55
C GLU A 195 -5.30 -0.19 1.38
N ALA A 196 -4.16 -0.61 0.84
CA ALA A 196 -4.14 -1.64 -0.20
C ALA A 196 -4.47 -3.04 0.32
N ASN A 197 -4.33 -3.30 1.61
CA ASN A 197 -4.62 -4.59 2.22
C ASN A 197 -5.96 -4.60 2.94
N GLN A 198 -6.34 -3.49 3.57
CA GLN A 198 -7.59 -3.32 4.31
C GLN A 198 -7.79 -4.43 5.34
N THR A 199 -6.74 -4.74 6.09
CA THR A 199 -6.77 -5.70 7.19
C THR A 199 -7.29 -5.06 8.47
N LEU A 200 -7.06 -3.76 8.63
CA LEU A 200 -7.60 -2.95 9.71
C LEU A 200 -9.03 -2.48 9.37
N PHE A 201 -9.86 -2.35 10.37
CA PHE A 201 -11.22 -1.84 10.17
C PHE A 201 -11.23 -0.35 9.83
N GLU A 202 -10.26 0.41 10.33
CA GLU A 202 -10.03 1.81 10.00
C GLU A 202 -9.95 2.00 8.49
N ASP A 203 -9.03 1.32 7.83
CA ASP A 203 -8.79 1.42 6.40
C ASP A 203 -9.92 0.80 5.58
N ALA A 204 -10.43 -0.37 6.02
CA ALA A 204 -11.57 -1.01 5.39
C ALA A 204 -12.83 -0.12 5.39
N ASN A 205 -13.06 0.64 6.46
CA ASN A 205 -14.18 1.55 6.58
C ASN A 205 -13.98 2.81 5.73
N ALA A 206 -12.80 3.41 5.74
CA ALA A 206 -12.47 4.58 4.92
C ALA A 206 -12.59 4.24 3.43
N MET A 207 -11.98 3.14 3.00
CA MET A 207 -12.02 2.71 1.59
C MET A 207 -13.43 2.27 1.16
N ALA A 208 -14.27 1.77 2.06
CA ALA A 208 -15.67 1.53 1.75
C ALA A 208 -16.44 2.82 1.43
N LEU A 209 -16.13 3.94 2.09
CA LEU A 209 -16.69 5.24 1.71
C LEU A 209 -16.13 5.75 0.39
N VAL A 210 -14.83 5.59 0.16
CA VAL A 210 -14.19 5.96 -1.10
C VAL A 210 -14.83 5.18 -2.26
N ASN A 211 -15.00 3.88 -2.13
CA ASN A 211 -15.68 3.05 -3.14
C ASN A 211 -17.14 3.49 -3.36
N LYS A 212 -17.86 3.79 -2.28
CA LYS A 212 -19.27 4.20 -2.34
C LYS A 212 -19.46 5.54 -3.03
N PHE A 213 -18.63 6.52 -2.69
CA PHE A 213 -18.78 7.88 -3.20
C PHE A 213 -17.94 8.17 -4.43
N ASN A 214 -16.89 7.39 -4.68
CA ASN A 214 -15.93 7.58 -5.76
C ASN A 214 -15.63 9.08 -5.98
N PRO A 215 -15.05 9.77 -4.95
CA PRO A 215 -14.94 11.23 -4.94
C PRO A 215 -14.02 11.74 -6.06
N MET A 216 -14.22 12.98 -6.49
CA MET A 216 -13.32 13.61 -7.46
C MET A 216 -11.93 13.79 -6.88
N VAL A 217 -11.84 14.10 -5.59
CA VAL A 217 -10.57 14.26 -4.88
C VAL A 217 -10.68 13.56 -3.52
N PHE A 218 -9.64 12.82 -3.18
CA PHE A 218 -9.39 12.29 -1.83
C PHE A 218 -8.17 13.01 -1.26
N THR A 219 -8.35 13.70 -0.16
CA THR A 219 -7.28 14.41 0.53
C THR A 219 -7.01 13.75 1.87
N GLU A 220 -5.78 13.31 2.07
CA GLU A 220 -5.28 12.84 3.34
C GLU A 220 -4.32 13.88 3.92
N ILE A 221 -4.62 14.35 5.13
CA ILE A 221 -3.91 15.46 5.75
C ILE A 221 -3.08 14.93 6.90
N HIS A 222 -1.78 15.13 6.81
CA HIS A 222 -0.75 14.70 7.75
C HIS A 222 0.00 15.88 8.37
N GLY A 223 1.06 15.60 9.06
CA GLY A 223 2.06 16.54 9.58
C GLY A 223 3.16 15.79 10.35
N ARG A 224 4.35 16.32 10.48
CA ARG A 224 4.68 17.75 10.25
C ARG A 224 6.03 17.81 9.58
N VAL A 225 6.15 18.67 8.62
CA VAL A 225 7.38 18.93 7.86
C VAL A 225 7.80 20.40 7.94
N GLU A 226 8.96 20.77 7.39
CA GLU A 226 9.47 22.14 7.51
C GLU A 226 8.64 23.18 6.73
N ALA A 227 8.23 22.84 5.50
CA ALA A 227 7.26 23.61 4.72
C ALA A 227 5.97 22.77 4.59
N MET A 228 4.85 23.40 4.25
CA MET A 228 3.69 22.63 3.83
C MET A 228 4.06 21.81 2.60
N LEU A 229 3.95 20.50 2.70
CA LEU A 229 4.17 19.60 1.59
C LEU A 229 2.82 19.19 1.00
N ILE A 230 2.72 19.25 -0.32
CA ILE A 230 1.53 18.82 -1.06
C ILE A 230 1.98 17.79 -2.08
N GLU A 231 1.49 16.59 -1.95
CA GLU A 231 1.95 15.47 -2.72
C GLU A 231 0.83 14.87 -3.56
N PRO A 232 0.70 15.33 -4.82
CA PRO A 232 -0.19 14.70 -5.77
C PRO A 232 0.43 13.40 -6.27
N CYS A 233 -0.40 12.36 -6.48
CA CYS A 233 0.03 11.07 -7.01
C CYS A 233 0.39 11.17 -8.50
N THR A 234 1.51 11.81 -8.81
CA THR A 234 2.02 12.01 -10.16
C THR A 234 3.10 10.98 -10.52
N PRO A 235 3.46 10.82 -11.82
CA PRO A 235 4.51 9.87 -12.18
C PRO A 235 5.81 10.15 -11.45
N PRO A 236 6.57 9.13 -11.14
CA PRO A 236 6.45 7.71 -11.48
C PRO A 236 5.98 6.82 -10.33
N HIS A 237 4.82 7.00 -9.83
CA HIS A 237 4.23 6.13 -8.81
C HIS A 237 3.75 4.77 -9.39
N GLU A 238 2.61 4.30 -9.00
CA GLU A 238 2.00 3.03 -9.36
C GLU A 238 1.74 2.90 -10.89
N PRO A 239 2.19 1.84 -11.59
CA PRO A 239 2.01 1.69 -13.03
C PRO A 239 0.55 1.48 -13.47
N ASN A 240 -0.34 1.15 -12.54
CA ASN A 240 -1.76 0.98 -12.84
C ASN A 240 -2.54 2.30 -12.92
N TYR A 241 -1.91 3.46 -12.66
CA TYR A 241 -2.54 4.76 -12.84
C TYR A 241 -2.55 5.18 -14.31
N GLU A 242 -3.60 5.89 -14.73
CA GLU A 242 -3.72 6.45 -16.08
C GLU A 242 -3.20 7.91 -16.11
N TYR A 243 -1.87 8.07 -15.99
CA TYR A 243 -1.23 9.37 -15.79
C TYR A 243 -1.51 10.41 -16.86
N ASP A 244 -1.70 10.00 -18.11
CA ASP A 244 -2.04 10.89 -19.21
C ASP A 244 -3.40 11.60 -19.00
N LEU A 245 -4.30 11.00 -18.22
CA LEU A 245 -5.58 11.60 -17.83
C LEU A 245 -5.47 12.49 -16.59
N ILE A 246 -4.57 12.15 -15.64
CA ILE A 246 -4.63 12.70 -14.29
C ILE A 246 -3.45 13.60 -13.90
N ALA A 247 -2.23 13.37 -14.44
CA ALA A 247 -1.02 14.05 -13.95
C ALA A 247 -1.11 15.56 -14.00
N LYS A 248 -1.56 16.13 -15.12
CA LYS A 248 -1.73 17.58 -15.26
C LYS A 248 -2.71 18.16 -14.25
N GLN A 249 -3.82 17.46 -14.05
CA GLN A 249 -4.87 17.85 -13.13
C GLN A 249 -4.39 17.82 -11.69
N PHE A 250 -3.63 16.81 -11.31
CA PHE A 250 -3.05 16.67 -9.98
C PHE A 250 -2.10 17.81 -9.63
N ILE A 251 -1.23 18.20 -10.57
CA ILE A 251 -0.32 19.33 -10.38
C ILE A 251 -1.11 20.62 -10.19
N GLN A 252 -2.12 20.87 -11.02
CA GLN A 252 -2.93 22.08 -10.93
C GLN A 252 -3.76 22.13 -9.64
N LEU A 253 -4.27 20.99 -9.19
CA LEU A 253 -4.96 20.84 -7.91
C LEU A 253 -4.02 21.15 -6.74
N GLY A 254 -2.82 20.57 -6.73
CA GLY A 254 -1.82 20.82 -5.70
C GLY A 254 -1.40 22.30 -5.64
N GLU A 255 -1.25 22.96 -6.80
CA GLU A 255 -1.00 24.41 -6.87
C GLU A 255 -2.15 25.22 -6.26
N ALA A 256 -3.40 24.88 -6.59
CA ALA A 256 -4.56 25.59 -6.05
C ALA A 256 -4.63 25.48 -4.51
N VAL A 257 -4.35 24.30 -3.98
CA VAL A 257 -4.28 24.04 -2.54
C VAL A 257 -3.17 24.85 -1.88
N GLY A 258 -1.94 24.74 -2.39
CA GLY A 258 -0.79 25.43 -1.81
C GLY A 258 -0.91 26.95 -1.87
N MET A 259 -1.38 27.47 -3.00
CA MET A 259 -1.64 28.90 -3.16
C MET A 259 -2.72 29.39 -2.20
N GLY A 260 -3.80 28.63 -2.00
CA GLY A 260 -4.83 28.96 -1.03
C GLY A 260 -4.31 28.94 0.40
N ALA A 261 -3.51 27.94 0.73
CA ALA A 261 -2.91 27.82 2.05
C ALA A 261 -2.04 29.04 2.41
N ILE A 262 -1.09 29.40 1.55
CA ILE A 262 -0.18 30.54 1.82
C ILE A 262 -0.86 31.91 1.67
N ALA A 263 -1.86 32.05 0.81
CA ALA A 263 -2.56 33.33 0.59
C ALA A 263 -3.46 33.74 1.76
N ASN A 264 -3.86 32.80 2.60
CA ASN A 264 -4.77 33.02 3.72
C ASN A 264 -4.11 32.84 5.09
N ASN A 265 -2.83 32.58 5.15
CA ASN A 265 -2.11 32.38 6.39
C ASN A 265 -0.83 33.23 6.43
N PRO A 266 -0.75 34.25 7.31
CA PRO A 266 0.41 35.15 7.35
C PRO A 266 1.70 34.48 7.88
N GLU A 267 1.58 33.34 8.55
CA GLU A 267 2.73 32.59 9.09
C GLU A 267 3.32 31.62 8.06
N HIS A 268 2.59 31.31 6.98
CA HIS A 268 3.02 30.42 5.92
C HIS A 268 3.30 31.19 4.64
N ASN A 269 4.48 31.02 4.10
CA ASN A 269 4.92 31.74 2.90
C ASN A 269 5.44 30.85 1.79
N SER A 270 5.42 29.52 1.98
CA SER A 270 5.89 28.56 1.00
C SER A 270 5.21 27.20 1.16
N PHE A 271 5.15 26.47 0.07
CA PHE A 271 4.77 25.06 0.04
C PHE A 271 5.62 24.32 -0.99
N GLU A 272 5.78 23.02 -0.80
CA GLU A 272 6.53 22.13 -1.68
C GLU A 272 5.58 21.19 -2.42
N MET A 273 5.94 20.87 -3.66
CA MET A 273 5.28 19.82 -4.45
C MET A 273 6.36 18.87 -5.00
N PRO A 274 6.56 17.68 -4.42
CA PRO A 274 7.71 16.81 -4.71
C PRO A 274 7.91 16.52 -6.19
N TYR A 275 6.84 16.22 -6.89
CA TYR A 275 6.90 15.91 -8.32
C TYR A 275 7.62 16.98 -9.15
N ARG A 276 7.40 18.23 -8.84
CA ARG A 276 8.00 19.37 -9.54
C ARG A 276 9.32 19.79 -8.92
N ASP A 277 9.35 19.90 -7.61
CA ASP A 277 10.46 20.53 -6.89
C ASP A 277 11.66 19.58 -6.74
N TYR A 278 11.43 18.27 -6.82
CA TYR A 278 12.49 17.26 -6.84
C TYR A 278 13.04 16.97 -8.23
N LEU A 279 12.39 17.40 -9.29
CA LEU A 279 12.96 17.37 -10.62
C LEU A 279 14.04 18.45 -10.73
N ARG A 280 15.26 18.04 -11.00
CA ARG A 280 16.39 18.96 -11.26
C ARG A 280 16.70 19.00 -12.74
N VAL A 281 17.12 20.17 -13.21
CA VAL A 281 17.70 20.25 -14.56
C VAL A 281 19.07 19.61 -14.53
N ASP A 282 19.24 18.66 -15.41
CA ASP A 282 20.52 18.00 -15.67
C ASP A 282 20.79 18.03 -17.16
N ASN A 283 21.76 18.84 -17.59
CA ASN A 283 22.09 18.99 -19.01
C ASN A 283 22.79 17.76 -19.59
N ASP A 284 23.27 16.85 -18.75
CA ASP A 284 23.89 15.60 -19.15
C ASP A 284 22.84 14.49 -19.32
N SER A 285 21.59 14.73 -18.91
CA SER A 285 20.50 13.81 -19.02
C SER A 285 19.82 13.89 -20.41
N PRO A 286 19.38 12.77 -21.01
CA PRO A 286 18.70 12.77 -22.30
C PRO A 286 17.42 13.61 -22.35
N SER A 287 16.70 13.72 -21.23
CA SER A 287 15.49 14.53 -21.10
C SER A 287 15.76 15.98 -20.74
N GLY A 288 16.98 16.30 -20.30
CA GLY A 288 17.32 17.58 -19.67
C GLY A 288 16.84 17.69 -18.23
N MET A 289 16.36 16.60 -17.63
CA MET A 289 15.86 16.54 -16.26
C MET A 289 16.42 15.30 -15.57
N ALA A 290 16.73 15.41 -14.29
CA ALA A 290 17.10 14.26 -13.46
C ALA A 290 16.23 14.22 -12.20
N TRP A 291 15.98 13.04 -11.76
CA TRP A 291 15.29 12.74 -10.52
C TRP A 291 16.27 12.77 -9.36
N THR A 292 15.90 13.41 -8.28
CA THR A 292 16.77 13.47 -7.10
C THR A 292 16.28 12.63 -5.95
N GLU A 293 15.13 12.88 -5.42
CA GLU A 293 14.59 12.16 -4.26
C GLU A 293 13.06 12.19 -4.32
N PRO A 294 12.44 11.17 -4.91
CA PRO A 294 10.99 11.07 -4.91
C PRO A 294 10.47 10.75 -3.50
N TRP A 295 9.31 11.28 -3.22
CA TRP A 295 8.58 11.04 -1.98
C TRP A 295 7.48 10.01 -2.23
N ASP A 296 7.10 9.22 -1.24
CA ASP A 296 5.96 8.30 -1.26
C ASP A 296 5.75 7.48 -2.54
N ASP A 297 6.72 6.75 -2.95
CA ASP A 297 6.68 6.15 -4.26
C ASP A 297 6.13 4.74 -4.29
N MET A 298 5.43 4.42 -5.37
CA MET A 298 5.19 3.08 -5.88
C MET A 298 4.42 2.13 -4.96
N THR A 299 3.71 2.63 -3.96
CA THR A 299 2.84 1.79 -3.14
C THR A 299 1.43 2.36 -3.06
N THR A 300 0.45 1.48 -3.14
CA THR A 300 -0.96 1.80 -2.92
C THR A 300 -1.40 1.59 -1.47
N ALA A 301 -0.44 1.41 -0.57
CA ALA A 301 -0.70 1.22 0.85
C ALA A 301 -1.04 2.52 1.59
N TYR A 302 -0.87 3.68 0.94
CA TYR A 302 -1.22 5.00 1.48
C TYR A 302 -2.63 5.39 1.09
N GLY A 303 -3.33 6.09 1.99
CA GLY A 303 -4.71 6.49 1.80
C GLY A 303 -4.96 7.34 0.56
N SER A 304 -4.05 8.25 0.23
CA SER A 304 -4.15 9.09 -0.97
C SER A 304 -3.86 8.33 -2.27
N GLN A 305 -3.09 7.26 -2.24
CA GLN A 305 -2.66 6.57 -3.44
C GLN A 305 -3.65 5.46 -3.88
N PHE A 306 -4.25 4.75 -2.95
CA PHE A 306 -5.22 3.71 -3.28
C PHE A 306 -6.42 4.23 -4.10
N PRO A 307 -7.05 5.37 -3.77
CA PRO A 307 -8.20 5.89 -4.53
C PRO A 307 -7.92 6.21 -6.00
N VAL A 308 -6.65 6.45 -6.36
CA VAL A 308 -6.28 6.74 -7.76
C VAL A 308 -6.52 5.53 -8.67
N LEU A 309 -6.45 4.31 -8.15
CA LEU A 309 -6.78 3.08 -8.88
C LEU A 309 -8.25 3.02 -9.34
N ILE A 310 -9.11 3.81 -8.74
CA ILE A 310 -10.56 3.86 -9.03
C ILE A 310 -11.02 5.21 -9.58
N GLY A 311 -10.07 6.02 -10.07
CA GLY A 311 -10.38 7.29 -10.76
C GLY A 311 -10.61 8.50 -9.87
N THR A 312 -10.22 8.42 -8.60
CA THR A 312 -10.23 9.54 -7.65
C THR A 312 -8.86 10.22 -7.64
N ALA A 313 -8.81 11.54 -7.68
CA ALA A 313 -7.56 12.27 -7.52
C ALA A 313 -7.07 12.19 -6.05
N GLY A 314 -6.04 11.39 -5.79
CA GLY A 314 -5.43 11.27 -4.47
C GLY A 314 -4.38 12.35 -4.22
N ILE A 315 -4.40 12.95 -3.04
CA ILE A 315 -3.43 13.99 -2.65
C ILE A 315 -3.13 13.92 -1.15
N THR A 316 -1.84 13.87 -0.82
CA THR A 316 -1.36 13.96 0.55
C THR A 316 -0.93 15.38 0.87
N TRP A 317 -1.27 15.86 2.06
CA TRP A 317 -0.73 17.09 2.61
C TRP A 317 0.04 16.79 3.88
N GLU A 318 1.23 17.37 4.00
CA GLU A 318 1.97 17.41 5.25
C GLU A 318 1.94 18.83 5.80
N LEU A 319 1.37 18.99 6.97
CA LEU A 319 1.26 20.30 7.61
C LEU A 319 2.62 20.77 8.14
N PRO A 320 2.91 22.07 8.11
CA PRO A 320 4.20 22.58 8.54
C PRO A 320 4.39 22.61 10.06
N VAL A 321 5.65 22.51 10.50
CA VAL A 321 6.07 22.51 11.91
C VAL A 321 6.10 23.88 12.58
N TYR A 322 5.17 24.78 12.29
CA TYR A 322 5.19 26.13 12.89
C TYR A 322 4.58 26.12 14.29
N SER A 323 3.37 26.62 14.41
CA SER A 323 2.54 26.43 15.59
C SER A 323 1.35 25.55 15.22
N ASP A 324 0.77 24.87 16.19
CA ASP A 324 -0.43 24.06 15.94
C ASP A 324 -1.56 24.93 15.36
N VAL A 325 -1.77 26.13 15.89
CA VAL A 325 -2.79 27.06 15.39
C VAL A 325 -2.52 27.49 13.95
N ALA A 326 -1.28 27.83 13.59
CA ALA A 326 -0.96 28.19 12.22
C ALA A 326 -1.14 27.00 11.27
N SER A 327 -0.78 25.80 11.73
CA SER A 327 -0.98 24.56 10.97
C SER A 327 -2.47 24.24 10.78
N GLU A 328 -3.29 24.41 11.80
CA GLU A 328 -4.75 24.25 11.70
C GLU A 328 -5.37 25.18 10.66
N LEU A 329 -4.95 26.46 10.64
CA LEU A 329 -5.49 27.48 9.72
C LEU A 329 -5.12 27.24 8.23
N VAL A 330 -4.12 26.44 7.94
CA VAL A 330 -3.79 26.02 6.56
C VAL A 330 -4.90 25.17 5.96
N VAL A 331 -5.47 24.27 6.74
CA VAL A 331 -6.38 23.24 6.27
C VAL A 331 -7.67 23.81 5.70
N PRO A 332 -8.44 24.68 6.40
CA PRO A 332 -9.73 25.12 5.89
C PRO A 332 -9.59 25.91 4.59
N TYR A 333 -8.55 26.71 4.42
CA TYR A 333 -8.34 27.50 3.20
C TYR A 333 -7.78 26.67 2.06
N GLY A 334 -6.92 25.70 2.34
CA GLY A 334 -6.51 24.70 1.35
C GLY A 334 -7.69 23.89 0.83
N LEU A 335 -8.58 23.42 1.71
CA LEU A 335 -9.80 22.70 1.33
C LEU A 335 -10.81 23.61 0.59
N MET A 336 -10.91 24.89 0.97
CA MET A 336 -11.74 25.86 0.23
C MET A 336 -11.26 26.05 -1.21
N THR A 337 -9.95 26.26 -1.41
CA THR A 337 -9.42 26.42 -2.78
C THR A 337 -9.43 25.13 -3.57
N GLN A 338 -9.32 23.97 -2.91
CA GLN A 338 -9.58 22.67 -3.52
C GLN A 338 -11.02 22.55 -4.01
N ALA A 339 -12.00 22.93 -3.21
CA ALA A 339 -13.40 22.91 -3.60
C ALA A 339 -13.68 23.87 -4.76
N MET A 340 -13.08 25.08 -4.75
CA MET A 340 -13.16 26.06 -5.85
C MET A 340 -12.52 25.48 -7.13
N TYR A 341 -11.37 24.80 -7.03
CA TYR A 341 -10.74 24.14 -8.16
C TYR A 341 -11.64 23.04 -8.76
N ILE A 342 -12.24 22.19 -7.90
CA ILE A 342 -13.19 21.16 -8.35
C ILE A 342 -14.39 21.82 -9.05
N GLN A 343 -14.98 22.84 -8.47
CA GLN A 343 -16.08 23.58 -9.09
C GLN A 343 -15.73 24.09 -10.49
N ALA A 344 -14.58 24.70 -10.63
CA ALA A 344 -14.09 25.25 -11.91
C ALA A 344 -13.75 24.17 -12.97
N ASN A 345 -13.37 22.98 -12.54
CA ASN A 345 -12.89 21.91 -13.43
C ASN A 345 -13.80 20.67 -13.46
N LYS A 346 -14.97 20.74 -12.84
CA LYS A 346 -15.92 19.63 -12.62
C LYS A 346 -16.09 18.73 -13.86
N ILE A 347 -16.42 19.31 -14.99
CA ILE A 347 -16.70 18.56 -16.23
C ILE A 347 -15.46 17.83 -16.74
N THR A 348 -14.30 18.49 -16.73
CA THR A 348 -13.02 17.84 -17.12
C THR A 348 -12.68 16.67 -16.21
N MET A 349 -12.92 16.82 -14.89
CA MET A 349 -12.68 15.74 -13.92
C MET A 349 -13.60 14.55 -14.16
N LEU A 350 -14.89 14.81 -14.37
CA LEU A 350 -15.87 13.78 -14.71
C LEU A 350 -15.51 13.04 -16.01
N GLU A 351 -15.09 13.79 -17.05
CA GLU A 351 -14.64 13.18 -18.30
C GLU A 351 -13.41 12.29 -18.12
N ASN A 352 -12.41 12.73 -17.34
CA ASN A 352 -11.20 11.96 -17.10
C ASN A 352 -11.51 10.66 -16.36
N GLN A 353 -12.36 10.72 -15.32
CA GLN A 353 -12.82 9.54 -14.60
C GLN A 353 -13.59 8.57 -15.51
N ALA A 354 -14.53 9.09 -16.33
CA ALA A 354 -15.28 8.26 -17.25
C ALA A 354 -14.38 7.66 -18.35
N LYS A 355 -13.35 8.37 -18.84
CA LYS A 355 -12.35 7.85 -19.77
C LYS A 355 -11.51 6.73 -19.15
N LEU A 356 -11.12 6.88 -17.87
CA LEU A 356 -10.41 5.82 -17.14
C LEU A 356 -11.23 4.53 -17.10
N PHE A 357 -12.49 4.63 -16.73
CA PHE A 357 -13.39 3.47 -16.69
C PHE A 357 -13.72 2.92 -18.07
N SER A 358 -13.86 3.78 -19.10
CA SER A 358 -14.04 3.35 -20.49
C SER A 358 -12.84 2.54 -20.97
N ARG A 359 -11.61 2.97 -20.69
CA ARG A 359 -10.41 2.17 -20.95
C ARG A 359 -10.46 0.83 -20.22
N GLY A 360 -10.97 0.82 -19.00
CA GLY A 360 -11.15 -0.40 -18.21
C GLY A 360 -12.09 -1.37 -18.88
N VAL A 361 -13.32 -0.97 -19.18
CA VAL A 361 -14.34 -1.88 -19.76
C VAL A 361 -13.98 -2.36 -21.16
N ASN A 362 -13.17 -1.59 -21.90
CA ASN A 362 -12.69 -1.94 -23.25
C ASN A 362 -11.30 -2.61 -23.24
N ASN A 363 -10.67 -2.74 -22.09
CA ASN A 363 -9.28 -3.20 -21.89
C ASN A 363 -8.29 -2.55 -22.86
N THR A 364 -8.42 -1.24 -23.05
CA THR A 364 -7.54 -0.46 -23.94
C THR A 364 -6.44 0.22 -23.14
N ASN A 365 -5.29 0.43 -23.78
CA ASN A 365 -4.13 1.10 -23.20
C ASN A 365 -3.88 2.44 -23.89
N SER A 366 -3.28 3.41 -23.18
CA SER A 366 -2.83 4.66 -23.77
C SER A 366 -1.32 4.66 -23.95
N ASN A 367 -0.87 5.15 -25.12
CA ASN A 367 0.54 5.40 -25.41
C ASN A 367 0.81 6.91 -25.58
N GLU A 368 -0.06 7.76 -25.07
CA GLU A 368 0.18 9.19 -25.08
C GLU A 368 1.34 9.56 -24.18
N LEU A 369 2.11 10.57 -24.57
CA LEU A 369 3.18 11.11 -23.76
C LEU A 369 2.57 11.77 -22.51
N VAL A 370 2.97 11.32 -21.33
CA VAL A 370 2.40 11.80 -20.06
C VAL A 370 2.70 13.29 -19.87
N ALA A 371 3.96 13.66 -19.96
CA ALA A 371 4.43 15.03 -19.93
C ALA A 371 5.79 15.13 -20.64
N PRO A 372 6.06 16.20 -21.39
CA PRO A 372 7.32 16.33 -22.11
C PRO A 372 8.56 16.44 -21.21
N TRP A 373 8.36 16.78 -19.93
CA TRP A 373 9.39 16.93 -18.92
C TRP A 373 9.40 15.78 -17.90
N TYR A 374 8.51 14.80 -18.03
CA TYR A 374 8.52 13.60 -17.21
C TYR A 374 9.64 12.65 -17.64
N VAL A 375 10.36 12.12 -16.68
CA VAL A 375 11.39 11.10 -16.87
C VAL A 375 11.15 9.92 -15.94
N ASP A 376 11.57 8.75 -16.36
CA ASP A 376 11.59 7.57 -15.48
C ASP A 376 12.87 7.58 -14.60
N GLN A 377 12.97 6.57 -13.75
CA GLN A 377 14.14 6.32 -12.90
C GLN A 377 15.47 6.17 -13.67
N TYR A 378 15.44 6.00 -14.99
CA TYR A 378 16.60 5.91 -15.87
C TYR A 378 16.83 7.19 -16.66
N ASP A 379 16.16 8.26 -16.28
CA ASP A 379 16.24 9.54 -16.96
C ASP A 379 15.84 9.47 -18.44
N ARG A 380 14.74 8.75 -18.74
CA ARG A 380 14.23 8.59 -20.10
C ARG A 380 12.85 9.22 -20.21
N PRO A 381 12.62 10.16 -21.13
CA PRO A 381 11.27 10.58 -21.49
C PRO A 381 10.59 9.46 -22.27
N GLY A 382 9.28 9.34 -22.14
CA GLY A 382 8.52 8.35 -22.89
C GLY A 382 7.03 8.33 -22.58
N THR A 383 6.36 7.38 -23.19
CA THR A 383 4.97 7.08 -22.85
C THR A 383 4.88 6.31 -21.54
N GLN A 384 3.70 6.28 -20.95
CA GLN A 384 3.44 5.52 -19.74
C GLN A 384 3.78 4.03 -19.91
N THR A 385 3.47 3.45 -21.08
CA THR A 385 3.78 2.05 -21.40
C THR A 385 5.28 1.79 -21.43
N GLU A 386 6.05 2.65 -22.07
CA GLU A 386 7.50 2.47 -22.20
C GLU A 386 8.23 2.64 -20.88
N LEU A 387 7.73 3.54 -20.02
CA LEU A 387 8.43 3.91 -18.79
C LEU A 387 8.17 2.92 -17.65
N MET A 388 6.96 2.40 -17.52
CA MET A 388 6.53 1.71 -16.30
C MET A 388 5.78 0.39 -16.54
N ARG A 389 5.18 0.21 -17.70
CA ARG A 389 4.25 -0.88 -17.98
C ARG A 389 4.90 -1.92 -18.89
N PRO A 390 5.34 -3.08 -18.36
CA PRO A 390 5.68 -4.20 -19.22
C PRO A 390 4.42 -4.66 -19.96
N VAL A 391 4.58 -5.02 -21.22
CA VAL A 391 3.47 -5.47 -22.07
C VAL A 391 3.56 -6.96 -22.36
N TYR A 392 2.41 -7.58 -22.60
CA TYR A 392 2.34 -8.96 -23.07
C TYR A 392 2.50 -8.98 -24.60
N ASP A 393 3.76 -9.05 -25.08
CA ASP A 393 4.13 -8.91 -26.51
C ASP A 393 4.44 -10.25 -27.20
N GLY A 394 4.16 -11.39 -26.58
CA GLY A 394 4.32 -12.72 -27.15
C GLY A 394 3.38 -13.00 -28.33
N GLU A 395 3.70 -14.03 -29.12
CA GLU A 395 2.84 -14.46 -30.24
C GLU A 395 1.45 -14.83 -29.73
N GLY A 396 0.42 -14.17 -30.29
CA GLY A 396 -0.98 -14.39 -29.92
C GLY A 396 -1.44 -13.68 -28.65
N GLN A 397 -0.55 -12.95 -27.97
CA GLN A 397 -0.89 -12.13 -26.83
C GLN A 397 -1.49 -10.77 -27.26
N ASN A 398 -2.03 -10.02 -26.28
CA ASN A 398 -2.82 -8.81 -26.57
C ASN A 398 -1.99 -7.54 -26.79
N GLY A 399 -0.68 -7.56 -26.54
CA GLY A 399 0.18 -6.39 -26.65
C GLY A 399 -0.11 -5.28 -25.64
N ASN A 400 -0.80 -5.58 -24.55
CA ASN A 400 -1.22 -4.64 -23.52
C ASN A 400 -0.43 -4.84 -22.23
N PHE A 401 -0.41 -3.85 -21.36
CA PHE A 401 0.04 -3.98 -19.97
C PHE A 401 -0.94 -4.83 -19.15
N TYR A 402 -2.23 -4.66 -19.36
CA TYR A 402 -3.25 -5.47 -18.71
C TYR A 402 -3.44 -6.78 -19.47
N PRO A 403 -3.42 -7.95 -18.80
CA PRO A 403 -3.78 -9.20 -19.46
C PRO A 403 -5.26 -9.19 -19.85
N GLU A 404 -5.73 -10.26 -20.42
CA GLU A 404 -7.16 -10.47 -20.69
C GLU A 404 -7.93 -10.78 -19.40
N CYS A 405 -7.36 -11.68 -18.58
CA CYS A 405 -7.92 -12.06 -17.27
C CYS A 405 -6.89 -12.78 -16.39
N TYR A 406 -7.27 -12.96 -15.14
CA TYR A 406 -6.60 -13.85 -14.19
C TYR A 406 -7.51 -15.03 -13.86
N ILE A 407 -6.97 -16.26 -13.90
CA ILE A 407 -7.66 -17.45 -13.41
C ILE A 407 -7.19 -17.69 -11.97
N ILE A 408 -8.12 -17.88 -11.06
CA ILE A 408 -7.85 -18.23 -9.67
C ILE A 408 -8.53 -19.58 -9.41
N PRO A 409 -7.74 -20.68 -9.42
CA PRO A 409 -8.30 -22.01 -9.18
C PRO A 409 -8.95 -22.08 -7.80
N MET A 410 -10.07 -22.80 -7.71
CA MET A 410 -10.79 -23.00 -6.46
C MET A 410 -10.98 -24.50 -6.14
N ASP A 411 -9.99 -25.29 -6.52
CA ASP A 411 -9.91 -26.73 -6.25
C ASP A 411 -8.52 -27.13 -5.77
N SER A 412 -8.42 -28.16 -4.94
CA SER A 412 -7.18 -28.59 -4.31
C SER A 412 -6.14 -29.20 -5.26
N ALA A 413 -6.52 -29.54 -6.49
CA ALA A 413 -5.57 -30.06 -7.48
C ALA A 413 -4.76 -28.93 -8.12
N ASN A 414 -5.34 -27.73 -8.23
CA ASN A 414 -4.77 -26.59 -8.92
C ASN A 414 -4.48 -25.40 -7.99
N GLN A 415 -4.88 -25.46 -6.71
CA GLN A 415 -4.73 -24.39 -5.73
C GLN A 415 -4.08 -24.92 -4.45
N LYS A 416 -2.94 -24.33 -4.07
CA LYS A 416 -2.25 -24.70 -2.83
C LYS A 416 -2.88 -24.09 -1.58
N ASN A 417 -3.61 -22.98 -1.71
CA ASN A 417 -4.25 -22.30 -0.57
C ASN A 417 -5.64 -21.77 -0.96
N LEU A 418 -6.63 -22.62 -0.78
CA LEU A 418 -8.03 -22.31 -1.12
C LEU A 418 -8.62 -21.18 -0.29
N TYR A 419 -8.25 -21.09 0.98
CA TYR A 419 -8.79 -20.07 1.86
C TYR A 419 -8.31 -18.67 1.46
N ASP A 420 -7.01 -18.48 1.25
CA ASP A 420 -6.49 -17.16 0.86
C ASP A 420 -6.90 -16.79 -0.56
N ALA A 421 -7.10 -17.77 -1.46
CA ALA A 421 -7.74 -17.53 -2.76
C ALA A 421 -9.17 -17.00 -2.61
N ALA A 422 -9.98 -17.60 -1.71
CA ALA A 422 -11.32 -17.11 -1.41
C ALA A 422 -11.30 -15.76 -0.66
N ALA A 423 -10.33 -15.53 0.21
CA ALA A 423 -10.13 -14.25 0.89
C ALA A 423 -9.78 -13.13 -0.10
N GLU A 424 -9.01 -13.43 -1.15
CA GLU A 424 -8.75 -12.49 -2.23
C GLU A 424 -10.04 -12.14 -2.99
N MET A 425 -10.91 -13.10 -3.27
CA MET A 425 -12.20 -12.83 -3.90
C MET A 425 -13.10 -11.95 -3.02
N LYS A 426 -13.08 -12.17 -1.71
CA LYS A 426 -13.74 -11.30 -0.74
C LYS A 426 -13.19 -9.87 -0.81
N TYR A 427 -11.86 -9.70 -0.86
CA TYR A 427 -11.22 -8.40 -0.95
C TYR A 427 -11.59 -7.68 -2.24
N LEU A 428 -11.44 -8.33 -3.39
CA LEU A 428 -11.75 -7.77 -4.70
C LEU A 428 -13.23 -7.33 -4.78
N THR A 429 -14.16 -8.19 -4.38
CA THR A 429 -15.59 -7.87 -4.43
C THR A 429 -16.02 -6.82 -3.41
N ARG A 430 -15.32 -6.67 -2.27
CA ARG A 430 -15.55 -5.56 -1.33
C ARG A 430 -15.20 -4.21 -1.95
N ASN A 431 -14.23 -4.21 -2.85
CA ASN A 431 -13.80 -3.02 -3.58
C ASN A 431 -14.46 -2.91 -4.97
N ASP A 432 -15.60 -3.56 -5.17
CA ASP A 432 -16.43 -3.54 -6.39
C ASP A 432 -15.74 -4.05 -7.65
N VAL A 433 -14.64 -4.80 -7.51
CA VAL A 433 -14.04 -5.53 -8.62
C VAL A 433 -14.94 -6.71 -8.99
N LYS A 434 -15.25 -6.84 -10.28
CA LYS A 434 -16.07 -7.94 -10.80
C LYS A 434 -15.26 -9.24 -10.87
N VAL A 435 -15.75 -10.28 -10.21
CA VAL A 435 -15.19 -11.62 -10.22
C VAL A 435 -16.20 -12.57 -10.86
N ASN A 436 -15.78 -13.27 -11.91
CA ASN A 436 -16.59 -14.24 -12.62
C ASN A 436 -16.37 -15.66 -12.06
N VAL A 437 -17.37 -16.52 -12.17
CA VAL A 437 -17.30 -17.91 -11.72
C VAL A 437 -17.60 -18.86 -12.88
N ALA A 438 -16.78 -19.88 -13.01
CA ALA A 438 -16.98 -20.94 -14.00
C ALA A 438 -18.20 -21.79 -13.66
N SER A 439 -19.17 -21.85 -14.57
CA SER A 439 -20.35 -22.72 -14.47
C SER A 439 -20.11 -24.13 -15.00
N LYS A 440 -19.01 -24.33 -15.72
CA LYS A 440 -18.53 -25.60 -16.27
C LYS A 440 -17.01 -25.60 -16.37
N GLU A 441 -16.41 -26.76 -16.51
CA GLU A 441 -14.97 -26.87 -16.72
C GLU A 441 -14.50 -26.22 -18.02
N PHE A 442 -13.26 -25.72 -17.98
CA PHE A 442 -12.54 -25.22 -19.15
C PHE A 442 -11.07 -25.60 -19.06
N THR A 443 -10.36 -25.55 -20.18
CA THR A 443 -8.93 -25.89 -20.23
C THR A 443 -8.14 -24.68 -20.73
N TYR A 444 -7.03 -24.37 -20.06
CA TYR A 444 -6.05 -23.38 -20.48
C TYR A 444 -4.64 -23.90 -20.20
N ASP A 445 -3.73 -23.74 -21.15
CA ASP A 445 -2.33 -24.19 -21.10
C ASP A 445 -2.15 -25.66 -20.62
N GLY A 446 -3.05 -26.54 -21.10
CA GLY A 446 -3.03 -27.97 -20.76
C GLY A 446 -3.57 -28.32 -19.37
N VAL A 447 -3.99 -27.35 -18.57
CA VAL A 447 -4.59 -27.53 -17.26
C VAL A 447 -6.12 -27.40 -17.37
N THR A 448 -6.85 -28.35 -16.77
CA THR A 448 -8.32 -28.30 -16.69
C THR A 448 -8.76 -27.70 -15.37
N TYR A 449 -9.56 -26.65 -15.45
CA TYR A 449 -10.13 -25.92 -14.32
C TYR A 449 -11.60 -26.29 -14.19
N PRO A 450 -12.05 -26.77 -13.02
CA PRO A 450 -13.43 -27.22 -12.83
C PRO A 450 -14.42 -26.05 -12.71
N ALA A 451 -15.70 -26.38 -12.74
CA ALA A 451 -16.75 -25.46 -12.32
C ALA A 451 -16.47 -24.94 -10.90
N GLY A 452 -16.74 -23.66 -10.63
CA GLY A 452 -16.40 -23.00 -9.38
C GLY A 452 -15.05 -22.25 -9.42
N THR A 453 -14.20 -22.50 -10.42
CA THR A 453 -12.99 -21.68 -10.65
C THR A 453 -13.37 -20.22 -10.85
N MET A 454 -12.64 -19.31 -10.24
CA MET A 454 -12.88 -17.87 -10.34
C MET A 454 -11.98 -17.22 -11.40
N VAL A 455 -12.54 -16.23 -12.08
CA VAL A 455 -11.84 -15.49 -13.15
C VAL A 455 -12.06 -14.00 -12.95
N VAL A 456 -10.98 -13.24 -12.93
CA VAL A 456 -11.01 -11.78 -12.86
C VAL A 456 -10.68 -11.21 -14.23
N SER A 457 -11.72 -10.77 -14.94
CA SER A 457 -11.57 -10.15 -16.26
C SER A 457 -10.99 -8.74 -16.17
N MET A 458 -10.10 -8.39 -17.09
CA MET A 458 -9.60 -7.01 -17.19
C MET A 458 -10.54 -6.09 -17.99
N TYR A 459 -11.63 -6.62 -18.53
CA TYR A 459 -12.69 -5.84 -19.16
C TYR A 459 -13.72 -5.34 -18.15
N GLN A 460 -13.28 -4.44 -17.27
CA GLN A 460 -14.12 -3.88 -16.21
C GLN A 460 -13.64 -2.48 -15.79
N ALA A 461 -14.54 -1.67 -15.24
CA ALA A 461 -14.25 -0.29 -14.82
C ALA A 461 -13.07 -0.24 -13.83
N LYS A 462 -13.09 -1.10 -12.81
CA LYS A 462 -12.02 -1.15 -11.76
C LYS A 462 -10.85 -2.06 -12.15
N ARG A 463 -10.51 -2.11 -13.44
CA ARG A 463 -9.38 -2.88 -14.00
C ARG A 463 -8.05 -2.54 -13.31
N SER A 464 -7.79 -1.24 -13.09
CA SER A 464 -6.53 -0.79 -12.50
C SER A 464 -6.35 -1.33 -11.08
N LEU A 465 -7.41 -1.32 -10.27
CA LEU A 465 -7.40 -1.93 -8.93
C LEU A 465 -7.21 -3.44 -9.01
N ALA A 466 -7.96 -4.12 -9.87
CA ALA A 466 -7.83 -5.58 -10.02
C ALA A 466 -6.41 -5.97 -10.43
N ASN A 467 -5.82 -5.26 -11.39
CA ASN A 467 -4.47 -5.55 -11.86
C ASN A 467 -3.41 -5.24 -10.80
N SER A 468 -3.52 -4.13 -10.06
CA SER A 468 -2.55 -3.78 -9.00
C SER A 468 -2.43 -4.87 -7.94
N GLN A 469 -3.51 -5.63 -7.68
CA GLN A 469 -3.52 -6.72 -6.72
C GLN A 469 -3.02 -8.06 -7.28
N LEU A 470 -3.13 -8.26 -8.58
CA LEU A 470 -2.95 -9.57 -9.21
C LEU A 470 -1.76 -9.67 -10.17
N PHE A 471 -1.16 -8.57 -10.62
CA PHE A 471 -0.04 -8.61 -11.58
C PHE A 471 1.29 -9.00 -10.90
N ASP A 472 2.31 -9.31 -11.72
CA ASP A 472 3.62 -9.74 -11.21
C ASP A 472 4.51 -8.59 -10.69
N GLY A 473 4.07 -7.37 -10.88
CA GLY A 473 4.86 -6.19 -10.58
C GLY A 473 5.82 -5.82 -11.71
N THR A 474 6.54 -4.72 -11.52
CA THR A 474 7.57 -4.22 -12.44
C THR A 474 8.93 -4.33 -11.78
N PHE A 475 9.91 -4.79 -12.54
CA PHE A 475 11.28 -4.87 -12.04
C PHE A 475 11.95 -3.49 -12.06
N ILE A 476 12.45 -3.07 -10.91
CA ILE A 476 13.24 -1.86 -10.74
C ILE A 476 14.63 -2.26 -10.26
N ASN A 477 15.66 -2.04 -11.08
CA ASN A 477 17.02 -2.43 -10.72
C ASN A 477 17.83 -1.31 -10.04
N VAL A 478 17.34 -0.06 -10.10
CA VAL A 478 17.92 1.09 -9.40
C VAL A 478 16.89 1.65 -8.46
N TRP A 479 17.08 1.41 -7.18
CA TRP A 479 16.20 1.87 -6.12
C TRP A 479 16.99 2.77 -5.18
N GLN A 480 16.99 4.07 -5.45
CA GLN A 480 17.70 5.06 -4.66
C GLN A 480 16.70 6.05 -4.05
N GLY A 481 16.77 6.20 -2.74
CA GLY A 481 16.06 7.23 -2.03
C GLY A 481 14.53 7.13 -2.06
N LEU A 482 13.98 6.03 -2.56
CA LEU A 482 12.54 5.82 -2.57
C LEU A 482 12.04 5.55 -1.15
N TYR A 483 11.16 6.38 -0.69
CA TYR A 483 10.37 6.14 0.51
C TYR A 483 9.22 5.22 0.14
N SER A 484 9.51 3.95 0.00
CA SER A 484 8.51 2.98 -0.37
C SER A 484 8.40 1.90 0.70
N GLU A 485 7.21 1.74 1.17
CA GLU A 485 6.84 0.55 1.93
C GLU A 485 6.61 -0.56 0.92
N SER A 486 7.40 -1.60 1.02
CA SER A 486 7.32 -2.74 0.11
C SER A 486 5.90 -3.27 0.04
N PHE A 487 5.33 -3.24 -1.16
CA PHE A 487 4.06 -3.84 -1.43
C PHE A 487 4.26 -5.14 -2.21
N ALA A 488 4.14 -6.25 -1.52
CA ALA A 488 4.30 -7.55 -2.13
C ALA A 488 3.08 -7.92 -2.98
N GLN A 489 3.32 -8.58 -4.10
CA GLN A 489 2.29 -9.25 -4.88
C GLN A 489 1.42 -10.14 -3.96
N ARG A 490 0.12 -9.91 -3.95
CA ARG A 490 -0.78 -10.55 -2.97
C ARG A 490 -0.80 -12.08 -3.07
N SER A 491 -0.79 -12.62 -4.29
CA SER A 491 -0.74 -14.08 -4.48
C SER A 491 0.50 -14.70 -3.82
N ASN A 492 1.66 -14.07 -3.97
CA ASN A 492 2.90 -14.53 -3.34
C ASN A 492 2.90 -14.28 -1.82
N ALA A 493 2.42 -13.10 -1.39
CA ALA A 493 2.40 -12.75 0.02
C ALA A 493 1.45 -13.63 0.83
N ARG A 494 0.32 -14.04 0.25
CA ARG A 494 -0.70 -14.88 0.88
C ARG A 494 -0.61 -16.36 0.51
N GLY A 495 0.24 -16.71 -0.46
CA GLY A 495 0.53 -18.08 -0.82
C GLY A 495 -0.58 -18.81 -1.57
N TYR A 496 -1.37 -18.13 -2.38
CA TYR A 496 -2.32 -18.76 -3.30
C TYR A 496 -1.85 -18.72 -4.76
N ASP A 497 -2.38 -19.62 -5.58
CA ASP A 497 -2.03 -19.69 -7.00
C ASP A 497 -3.01 -18.90 -7.87
N ARG A 498 -2.46 -18.20 -8.86
CA ARG A 498 -3.19 -17.53 -9.93
C ARG A 498 -2.50 -17.73 -11.27
N VAL A 499 -3.24 -17.66 -12.36
CA VAL A 499 -2.72 -17.81 -13.72
C VAL A 499 -3.07 -16.58 -14.55
N ILE A 500 -2.08 -16.03 -15.25
CA ILE A 500 -2.26 -14.88 -16.14
C ILE A 500 -2.66 -15.39 -17.52
N VAL A 501 -3.68 -14.78 -18.11
CA VAL A 501 -4.14 -15.06 -19.48
C VAL A 501 -4.03 -13.78 -20.29
N ALA A 502 -3.10 -13.71 -21.22
CA ALA A 502 -2.90 -12.54 -22.08
C ALA A 502 -3.37 -12.79 -23.55
N GLU A 503 -3.85 -13.98 -23.87
CA GLU A 503 -4.29 -14.35 -25.19
C GLU A 503 -5.81 -14.11 -25.40
N PRO A 504 -6.21 -13.20 -26.32
CA PRO A 504 -7.62 -12.91 -26.58
C PRO A 504 -8.45 -14.12 -27.04
N ALA A 505 -7.82 -15.07 -27.71
CA ALA A 505 -8.49 -16.29 -28.15
C ALA A 505 -8.83 -17.22 -26.95
N ALA A 506 -7.91 -17.37 -25.99
CA ALA A 506 -8.14 -18.11 -24.78
C ALA A 506 -9.19 -17.45 -23.89
N TYR A 507 -9.11 -16.13 -23.72
CA TYR A 507 -10.05 -15.35 -22.94
C TYR A 507 -11.51 -15.59 -23.36
N LYS A 508 -11.80 -15.55 -24.67
CA LYS A 508 -13.17 -15.82 -25.19
C LYS A 508 -13.70 -17.19 -24.77
N THR A 509 -12.84 -18.19 -24.78
CA THR A 509 -13.20 -19.56 -24.37
C THR A 509 -13.46 -19.66 -22.88
N ILE A 510 -12.58 -19.03 -22.08
CA ILE A 510 -12.68 -18.98 -20.62
C ILE A 510 -13.96 -18.26 -20.20
N MET A 511 -14.21 -17.07 -20.72
CA MET A 511 -15.39 -16.26 -20.37
C MET A 511 -16.71 -16.93 -20.79
N ALA A 512 -16.71 -17.73 -21.86
CA ALA A 512 -17.87 -18.54 -22.23
C ALA A 512 -18.19 -19.64 -21.21
N ALA A 513 -17.23 -20.00 -20.35
CA ALA A 513 -17.44 -20.89 -19.21
C ALA A 513 -17.80 -20.16 -17.92
N CYS A 514 -17.56 -18.83 -17.83
CA CYS A 514 -17.67 -18.00 -16.62
C CYS A 514 -18.72 -16.88 -16.79
N PRO A 515 -20.01 -17.19 -17.03
CA PRO A 515 -21.03 -16.20 -17.37
C PRO A 515 -21.53 -15.38 -16.19
N GLU A 516 -21.31 -15.83 -14.96
CA GLU A 516 -21.87 -15.22 -13.76
C GLU A 516 -20.78 -14.48 -12.98
N THR A 517 -21.14 -13.31 -12.45
CA THR A 517 -20.33 -12.56 -11.49
C THR A 517 -20.84 -12.80 -10.08
N ILE A 518 -19.94 -12.78 -9.11
CA ILE A 518 -20.28 -12.81 -7.68
C ILE A 518 -20.19 -11.42 -7.07
N ASN A 519 -21.01 -11.18 -6.08
CA ASN A 519 -20.96 -10.00 -5.23
C ASN A 519 -20.25 -10.31 -3.89
N TYR A 520 -20.02 -9.29 -3.08
CA TYR A 520 -19.36 -9.41 -1.77
C TYR A 520 -20.01 -10.44 -0.84
N THR A 521 -21.36 -10.49 -0.78
CA THR A 521 -22.09 -11.46 0.07
C THR A 521 -21.85 -12.89 -0.39
N GLN A 522 -21.81 -13.12 -1.69
CA GLN A 522 -21.47 -14.44 -2.24
C GLN A 522 -20.01 -14.80 -1.99
N ALA A 523 -19.08 -13.84 -2.10
CA ALA A 523 -17.68 -14.06 -1.76
C ALA A 523 -17.49 -14.46 -0.29
N LEU A 524 -18.23 -13.85 0.64
CA LEU A 524 -18.25 -14.28 2.05
C LEU A 524 -18.74 -15.71 2.22
N THR A 525 -19.74 -16.14 1.43
CA THR A 525 -20.24 -17.51 1.45
C THR A 525 -19.17 -18.49 0.94
N TYR A 526 -18.46 -18.16 -0.14
CA TYR A 526 -17.33 -18.95 -0.63
C TYR A 526 -16.23 -19.05 0.42
N LEU A 527 -15.83 -17.94 1.04
CA LEU A 527 -14.82 -17.94 2.09
C LEU A 527 -15.21 -18.85 3.25
N ALA A 528 -16.45 -18.79 3.70
CA ALA A 528 -16.95 -19.66 4.77
C ALA A 528 -16.95 -21.16 4.38
N ALA A 529 -17.12 -21.47 3.10
CA ALA A 529 -17.07 -22.85 2.61
C ALA A 529 -15.65 -23.43 2.62
N PHE A 530 -14.62 -22.57 2.57
CA PHE A 530 -13.22 -22.98 2.66
C PHE A 530 -12.62 -22.81 4.09
N ALA A 531 -13.46 -22.77 5.12
CA ALA A 531 -13.01 -23.00 6.50
C ALA A 531 -12.23 -24.32 6.60
N THR A 532 -11.73 -24.68 7.77
CA THR A 532 -10.90 -25.89 7.95
C THR A 532 -11.45 -27.07 7.18
N GLN A 533 -10.63 -27.59 6.26
CA GLN A 533 -10.91 -28.76 5.45
C GLN A 533 -10.24 -29.98 6.10
N PHE A 534 -11.00 -31.00 6.41
CA PHE A 534 -10.50 -32.28 6.91
C PHE A 534 -10.98 -33.42 6.02
N GLU A 535 -10.04 -34.18 5.53
CA GLU A 535 -10.31 -35.39 4.73
C GLU A 535 -9.63 -36.59 5.36
N GLY A 536 -10.06 -37.80 4.98
CA GLY A 536 -9.42 -39.08 5.35
C GLY A 536 -9.98 -39.69 6.62
N VAL A 537 -9.12 -40.28 7.45
CA VAL A 537 -9.51 -41.16 8.56
C VAL A 537 -9.63 -40.40 9.88
N GLU A 538 -10.83 -40.40 10.46
CA GLU A 538 -11.04 -39.89 11.81
C GLU A 538 -10.37 -40.75 12.86
N ASN A 539 -9.99 -40.14 13.97
CA ASN A 539 -9.30 -40.78 15.12
C ASN A 539 -7.95 -41.46 14.77
N ALA A 540 -7.34 -41.04 13.66
CA ALA A 540 -6.00 -41.44 13.26
C ALA A 540 -5.03 -40.26 13.48
N ASP A 541 -3.78 -40.37 13.03
CA ASP A 541 -2.90 -39.20 12.98
C ASP A 541 -3.38 -38.22 11.92
N VAL A 542 -3.15 -36.92 12.13
CA VAL A 542 -3.56 -35.86 11.21
C VAL A 542 -2.35 -35.14 10.68
N ILE A 543 -2.22 -35.10 9.37
CA ILE A 543 -1.27 -34.23 8.67
C ILE A 543 -1.96 -32.88 8.49
N ILE A 544 -1.31 -31.82 8.94
CA ILE A 544 -1.70 -30.41 8.74
C ILE A 544 -0.77 -29.85 7.68
N ASP A 545 -1.34 -29.37 6.58
CA ASP A 545 -0.57 -28.75 5.50
C ASP A 545 0.06 -27.43 5.97
N ASN A 546 1.35 -27.27 5.73
CA ASN A 546 2.08 -26.06 6.08
C ASN A 546 2.00 -25.04 4.93
N VAL A 547 0.81 -24.49 4.67
CA VAL A 547 0.50 -23.63 3.53
C VAL A 547 0.02 -22.22 3.92
N SER A 548 -0.22 -21.97 5.21
CA SER A 548 -0.76 -20.69 5.68
C SER A 548 -0.18 -20.30 7.05
N ASN A 549 -0.37 -19.04 7.43
CA ASN A 549 -0.04 -18.56 8.76
C ASN A 549 -0.87 -19.26 9.84
N ASP A 550 -2.11 -19.63 9.53
CA ASP A 550 -2.99 -20.37 10.42
C ASP A 550 -2.43 -21.76 10.74
N SER A 551 -1.77 -22.42 9.78
CA SER A 551 -1.08 -23.68 10.01
C SER A 551 0.01 -23.53 11.09
N ALA A 552 0.83 -22.49 10.98
CA ALA A 552 1.86 -22.19 11.97
C ALA A 552 1.27 -21.81 13.32
N ALA A 553 0.22 -20.97 13.34
CA ALA A 553 -0.43 -20.51 14.57
C ALA A 553 -1.11 -21.67 15.31
N ALA A 554 -1.79 -22.58 14.59
CA ALA A 554 -2.40 -23.78 15.17
C ALA A 554 -1.34 -24.71 15.80
N VAL A 555 -0.25 -24.96 15.09
CA VAL A 555 0.87 -25.76 15.61
C VAL A 555 1.48 -25.12 16.87
N ASN A 556 1.73 -23.81 16.86
CA ASN A 556 2.23 -23.10 18.02
C ASN A 556 1.23 -23.13 19.19
N ALA A 557 -0.08 -23.07 18.92
CA ALA A 557 -1.10 -23.23 19.96
C ALA A 557 -1.02 -24.63 20.60
N LEU A 558 -0.88 -25.68 19.80
CA LEU A 558 -0.69 -27.06 20.30
C LEU A 558 0.59 -27.18 21.15
N LEU A 559 1.70 -26.64 20.66
CA LEU A 559 2.98 -26.68 21.38
C LEU A 559 2.92 -25.92 22.71
N ARG A 560 2.26 -24.74 22.76
CA ARG A 560 2.04 -24.00 24.01
C ARG A 560 1.15 -24.78 25.01
N ALA A 561 0.19 -25.55 24.46
CA ALA A 561 -0.65 -26.42 25.27
C ALA A 561 0.07 -27.73 25.74
N GLY A 562 1.35 -27.86 25.41
CA GLY A 562 2.16 -29.05 25.77
C GLY A 562 1.83 -30.28 24.94
N LYS A 563 1.19 -30.11 23.79
CA LYS A 563 0.84 -31.21 22.87
C LYS A 563 2.05 -31.58 22.00
N THR A 564 2.04 -32.84 21.53
CA THR A 564 3.11 -33.34 20.66
C THR A 564 2.75 -33.09 19.20
N VAL A 565 3.58 -32.30 18.53
CA VAL A 565 3.53 -32.09 17.09
C VAL A 565 4.89 -32.46 16.49
N ALA A 566 4.88 -33.06 15.32
CA ALA A 566 6.10 -33.35 14.57
C ALA A 566 6.04 -32.77 13.16
N MET A 567 7.20 -32.48 12.57
CA MET A 567 7.32 -32.12 11.17
C MET A 567 7.75 -33.33 10.36
N ILE A 568 7.08 -33.58 9.26
CA ILE A 568 7.40 -34.67 8.33
C ILE A 568 8.70 -34.34 7.60
N THR A 569 9.66 -35.28 7.63
CA THR A 569 11.04 -35.06 7.16
C THR A 569 11.33 -35.70 5.80
N GLU A 570 10.51 -36.64 5.36
CA GLU A 570 10.68 -37.35 4.10
C GLU A 570 9.34 -37.60 3.39
N GLY A 571 9.36 -37.89 2.09
CA GLY A 571 8.18 -38.19 1.29
C GLY A 571 7.50 -36.97 0.67
N SER A 572 6.31 -37.17 0.09
CA SER A 572 5.49 -36.12 -0.56
C SER A 572 5.04 -35.05 0.43
N GLU A 573 4.77 -35.45 1.67
CA GLU A 573 4.28 -34.57 2.74
C GLU A 573 5.40 -33.88 3.52
N LYS A 574 6.63 -33.91 3.03
CA LYS A 574 7.77 -33.28 3.67
C LYS A 574 7.56 -31.79 3.88
N GLY A 575 7.67 -31.36 5.14
CA GLY A 575 7.47 -29.96 5.56
C GLY A 575 6.10 -29.71 6.20
N ASN A 576 5.14 -30.61 6.02
CA ASN A 576 3.86 -30.59 6.71
C ASN A 576 4.00 -31.05 8.17
N PHE A 577 3.01 -30.76 8.97
CA PHE A 577 2.98 -31.15 10.37
C PHE A 577 2.14 -32.40 10.57
N ILE A 578 2.44 -33.13 11.64
CA ILE A 578 1.63 -34.30 12.04
C ILE A 578 1.39 -34.26 13.54
N CYS A 579 0.14 -34.50 13.97
CA CYS A 579 -0.29 -34.61 15.36
C CYS A 579 -1.41 -35.64 15.52
N SER A 580 -1.85 -35.88 16.75
CA SER A 580 -3.00 -36.73 16.99
C SER A 580 -4.30 -36.07 16.54
N TYR A 581 -5.31 -36.87 16.18
CA TYR A 581 -6.66 -36.37 15.83
C TYR A 581 -7.29 -35.59 17.00
N GLU A 582 -7.13 -36.08 18.23
CA GLU A 582 -7.63 -35.40 19.43
C GLU A 582 -7.04 -34.00 19.57
N ASP A 583 -5.73 -33.86 19.37
CA ASP A 583 -5.06 -32.57 19.46
C ASP A 583 -5.46 -31.64 18.31
N PHE A 584 -5.51 -32.15 17.07
CA PHE A 584 -6.00 -31.40 15.90
C PHE A 584 -7.39 -30.79 16.16
N MET A 585 -8.33 -31.56 16.69
CA MET A 585 -9.69 -31.10 16.97
C MET A 585 -9.76 -29.96 18.00
N THR A 586 -8.73 -29.75 18.80
CA THR A 586 -8.68 -28.62 19.73
C THR A 586 -8.40 -27.28 19.04
N VAL A 587 -7.76 -27.31 17.87
CA VAL A 587 -7.37 -26.11 17.10
C VAL A 587 -8.18 -25.93 15.81
N ALA A 588 -8.74 -26.98 15.26
CA ALA A 588 -9.45 -26.97 13.97
C ALA A 588 -10.64 -25.97 13.92
N LYS A 589 -11.20 -25.59 15.06
CA LYS A 589 -12.31 -24.64 15.15
C LYS A 589 -11.86 -23.17 15.17
N ASP A 590 -10.60 -22.92 15.53
CA ASP A 590 -10.08 -21.58 15.77
C ASP A 590 -9.15 -21.11 14.64
N TYR A 591 -8.71 -22.03 13.78
CA TYR A 591 -7.81 -21.77 12.66
C TYR A 591 -8.34 -22.38 11.36
N VAL A 592 -7.97 -21.79 10.24
CA VAL A 592 -8.32 -22.33 8.92
C VAL A 592 -7.19 -23.23 8.43
N LEU A 593 -7.46 -24.52 8.38
CA LEU A 593 -6.47 -25.56 8.13
C LEU A 593 -6.89 -26.47 6.96
N THR A 594 -5.92 -26.89 6.16
CA THR A 594 -6.05 -28.07 5.30
C THR A 594 -5.40 -29.24 6.00
N ALA A 595 -6.14 -30.32 6.20
CA ALA A 595 -5.66 -31.44 6.98
C ALA A 595 -6.17 -32.79 6.49
N THR A 596 -5.34 -33.81 6.61
CA THR A 596 -5.66 -35.17 6.18
C THR A 596 -5.43 -36.17 7.29
N GLY A 597 -6.46 -36.93 7.63
CA GLY A 597 -6.39 -38.08 8.56
C GLY A 597 -5.73 -39.27 7.92
N VAL A 598 -4.65 -39.80 8.53
CA VAL A 598 -3.83 -40.88 8.00
C VAL A 598 -3.45 -41.89 9.06
N TYR A 599 -3.22 -43.13 8.66
CA TYR A 599 -2.51 -44.05 9.57
C TYR A 599 -1.02 -43.76 9.50
N GLY A 600 -0.47 -43.12 10.57
CA GLY A 600 0.90 -42.59 10.60
C GLY A 600 2.04 -43.63 10.60
N ALA A 601 1.71 -44.94 10.54
CA ALA A 601 2.70 -46.00 10.49
C ALA A 601 3.55 -45.88 9.19
N GLY A 602 4.83 -45.54 9.38
CA GLY A 602 5.79 -45.37 8.28
C GLY A 602 6.10 -43.93 7.89
N ILE A 603 5.41 -42.94 8.43
CA ILE A 603 5.73 -41.54 8.23
C ILE A 603 6.97 -41.18 9.05
N LYS A 604 8.00 -40.69 8.38
CA LYS A 604 9.19 -40.19 9.05
C LYS A 604 8.99 -38.72 9.44
N ALA A 605 8.96 -38.46 10.71
CA ALA A 605 8.74 -37.12 11.25
C ALA A 605 9.65 -36.90 12.48
N ALA A 606 9.94 -35.64 12.73
CA ALA A 606 10.74 -35.21 13.89
C ALA A 606 9.89 -34.32 14.79
N VAL A 607 9.88 -34.60 16.10
CA VAL A 607 9.11 -33.84 17.08
C VAL A 607 9.62 -32.41 17.15
N ILE A 608 8.69 -31.46 17.12
CA ILE A 608 8.98 -30.02 17.21
C ILE A 608 8.98 -29.62 18.70
N LEU A 609 9.98 -28.85 19.09
CA LEU A 609 10.01 -28.22 20.40
C LEU A 609 9.22 -26.91 20.37
N ASN A 610 8.58 -26.55 21.48
CA ASN A 610 7.94 -25.24 21.62
C ASN A 610 8.99 -24.13 21.51
N PRO A 611 8.97 -23.30 20.43
CA PRO A 611 9.96 -22.25 20.23
C PRO A 611 9.84 -21.17 21.31
N GLN A 612 10.96 -20.87 21.98
CA GLN A 612 11.11 -19.71 22.86
C GLN A 612 11.94 -18.69 22.10
N VAL A 613 11.27 -17.74 21.47
CA VAL A 613 11.89 -16.82 20.51
C VAL A 613 12.44 -15.60 21.23
N TYR A 614 13.74 -15.37 21.09
CA TYR A 614 14.36 -14.11 21.47
C TYR A 614 14.51 -13.23 20.24
N LEU A 615 14.01 -12.00 20.34
CA LEU A 615 14.07 -11.00 19.27
C LEU A 615 15.03 -9.88 19.69
N PRO A 616 16.20 -9.73 19.03
CA PRO A 616 17.17 -8.68 19.36
C PRO A 616 16.63 -7.28 19.11
N GLY A 617 17.04 -6.33 19.94
CA GLY A 617 16.73 -4.91 19.73
C GLY A 617 15.39 -4.47 20.30
N LYS A 618 14.86 -5.20 21.27
CA LYS A 618 13.68 -4.75 22.03
C LYS A 618 13.90 -3.33 22.55
N PRO A 619 12.98 -2.40 22.27
CA PRO A 619 13.03 -1.06 22.83
C PRO A 619 12.96 -1.11 24.36
N ALA A 620 13.55 -0.11 25.02
CA ALA A 620 13.36 0.05 26.46
C ALA A 620 11.86 0.23 26.76
N ASP A 621 11.38 -0.45 27.80
CA ASP A 621 9.98 -0.33 28.22
C ASP A 621 9.66 1.14 28.52
N ASN A 622 8.57 1.57 27.94
CA ASN A 622 8.03 2.88 28.17
C ASN A 622 6.86 2.75 29.17
N THR A 623 6.73 3.71 30.03
CA THR A 623 5.80 3.67 31.18
C THR A 623 4.35 3.98 30.80
N SER A 624 4.04 4.28 29.55
CA SER A 624 2.68 4.66 29.12
C SER A 624 1.71 3.49 29.03
N GLY A 625 2.21 2.27 28.98
CA GLY A 625 1.38 1.05 28.96
C GLY A 625 0.67 0.76 27.65
N TYR A 626 0.75 1.65 26.67
CA TYR A 626 0.17 1.45 25.34
C TYR A 626 1.15 0.76 24.40
N VAL A 627 0.69 -0.27 23.68
CA VAL A 627 1.55 -1.14 22.86
C VAL A 627 2.41 -0.35 21.87
N GLU A 628 1.85 0.68 21.26
CA GLU A 628 2.54 1.53 20.30
C GLU A 628 3.75 2.23 20.89
N THR A 629 3.63 2.80 22.11
CA THR A 629 4.71 3.55 22.72
C THR A 629 5.93 2.68 23.00
N THR A 630 5.71 1.45 23.41
CA THR A 630 6.79 0.47 23.61
C THR A 630 7.44 0.05 22.31
N LEU A 631 6.64 -0.11 21.24
CA LEU A 631 7.13 -0.58 19.95
C LEU A 631 7.74 0.55 19.10
N ARG A 632 7.25 1.78 19.25
CA ARG A 632 7.71 2.94 18.47
C ARG A 632 9.09 3.45 18.89
N SER A 633 9.47 3.35 20.16
CA SER A 633 10.79 3.77 20.63
C SER A 633 11.93 2.88 20.11
N GLY A 634 11.60 1.75 19.50
CA GLY A 634 12.51 0.87 18.80
C GLY A 634 12.48 1.09 17.30
N SER A 635 13.15 0.25 16.56
CA SER A 635 13.06 0.29 15.12
C SER A 635 11.76 -0.33 14.65
N TYR A 636 11.29 0.15 13.51
CA TYR A 636 10.19 -0.46 12.78
C TYR A 636 10.36 -1.97 12.60
N ASN A 637 11.58 -2.44 12.31
CA ASN A 637 11.87 -3.85 12.12
C ASN A 637 11.54 -4.69 13.36
N TYR A 638 11.92 -4.23 14.57
CA TYR A 638 11.56 -4.97 15.79
C TYR A 638 10.04 -5.11 15.96
N ARG A 639 9.31 -4.04 15.71
CA ARG A 639 7.84 -4.01 15.83
C ARG A 639 7.18 -5.01 14.88
N PHE A 640 7.54 -4.98 13.59
CA PHE A 640 6.97 -5.88 12.60
C PHE A 640 7.30 -7.34 12.88
N ASP A 641 8.55 -7.63 13.28
CA ASP A 641 8.97 -8.97 13.68
C ASP A 641 8.17 -9.48 14.87
N TRP A 642 8.00 -8.61 15.88
CA TRP A 642 7.26 -8.97 17.09
C TRP A 642 5.78 -9.22 16.79
N LEU A 643 5.14 -8.37 15.97
CA LEU A 643 3.75 -8.52 15.58
C LEU A 643 3.55 -9.80 14.75
N ALA A 644 4.39 -10.05 13.77
CA ALA A 644 4.32 -11.24 12.94
C ALA A 644 4.48 -12.53 13.74
N LEU A 645 5.49 -12.58 14.62
CA LEU A 645 5.75 -13.74 15.47
C LEU A 645 4.61 -13.99 16.47
N THR A 646 4.11 -12.94 17.11
CA THR A 646 3.02 -13.07 18.07
C THR A 646 1.69 -13.41 17.41
N ALA A 647 1.38 -12.86 16.23
CA ALA A 647 0.22 -13.22 15.45
C ALA A 647 0.23 -14.70 15.02
N MET A 648 1.40 -15.23 14.69
CA MET A 648 1.60 -16.67 14.42
C MET A 648 1.70 -17.52 15.72
N GLY A 649 1.51 -16.92 16.89
CA GLY A 649 1.44 -17.62 18.15
C GLY A 649 2.78 -18.13 18.70
N PHE A 650 3.92 -17.61 18.25
CA PHE A 650 5.21 -17.95 18.86
C PHE A 650 5.31 -17.45 20.29
N THR A 651 5.98 -18.21 21.15
CA THR A 651 6.27 -17.80 22.51
C THR A 651 7.50 -16.89 22.51
N MET A 652 7.31 -15.63 22.85
CA MET A 652 8.40 -14.65 22.94
C MET A 652 9.07 -14.70 24.31
N THR A 653 10.38 -14.49 24.37
CA THR A 653 11.13 -14.36 25.62
C THR A 653 12.14 -13.22 25.56
N ASP A 654 12.20 -12.44 26.63
CA ASP A 654 13.23 -11.40 26.80
C ASP A 654 14.48 -11.94 27.50
N ASP A 655 14.41 -13.16 28.01
CA ASP A 655 15.50 -13.85 28.71
C ASP A 655 16.27 -14.72 27.73
N LEU A 656 17.43 -14.24 27.30
CA LEU A 656 18.27 -14.93 26.32
C LEU A 656 18.68 -16.33 26.78
N THR A 657 18.72 -16.57 28.11
CA THR A 657 19.07 -17.89 28.66
C THR A 657 17.97 -18.92 28.52
N LYS A 658 16.73 -18.46 28.28
CA LYS A 658 15.55 -19.30 28.00
C LYS A 658 15.29 -19.47 26.51
N ALA A 659 15.93 -18.63 25.69
CA ALA A 659 15.75 -18.69 24.26
C ALA A 659 16.30 -20.00 23.72
N ASN A 660 15.48 -20.67 22.88
CA ASN A 660 15.94 -21.81 22.11
C ASN A 660 16.01 -21.48 20.60
N VAL A 661 15.68 -20.26 20.22
CA VAL A 661 15.90 -19.68 18.91
C VAL A 661 16.00 -18.16 19.01
N ILE A 662 16.92 -17.58 18.23
CA ILE A 662 17.07 -16.14 18.06
C ILE A 662 16.64 -15.80 16.64
N VAL A 663 15.76 -14.81 16.49
CA VAL A 663 15.23 -14.37 15.17
C VAL A 663 15.42 -12.87 15.05
N GLY A 664 15.79 -12.36 13.89
CA GLY A 664 15.80 -10.92 13.70
C GLY A 664 16.44 -10.41 12.42
N SER A 665 16.12 -9.15 12.12
CA SER A 665 16.62 -8.40 10.98
C SER A 665 17.82 -7.51 11.31
N ARG A 666 18.29 -7.51 12.57
CA ARG A 666 19.33 -6.63 13.10
C ARG A 666 20.58 -7.36 13.51
N ALA A 667 21.66 -6.59 13.61
CA ALA A 667 22.90 -7.07 14.21
C ALA A 667 22.64 -7.58 15.65
N LEU A 668 23.23 -8.72 15.96
CA LEU A 668 23.13 -9.30 17.30
C LEU A 668 23.97 -8.47 18.30
N SER A 669 23.48 -8.38 19.54
CA SER A 669 24.30 -7.96 20.67
C SER A 669 25.41 -8.99 20.96
N ASP A 670 26.44 -8.58 21.69
CA ASP A 670 27.53 -9.48 22.07
C ASP A 670 27.04 -10.74 22.79
N ASP A 671 26.05 -10.59 23.69
CA ASP A 671 25.44 -11.71 24.42
C ASP A 671 24.65 -12.64 23.48
N ALA A 672 23.88 -12.09 22.58
CA ALA A 672 23.13 -12.88 21.61
C ALA A 672 24.09 -13.60 20.64
N LEU A 673 25.16 -12.94 20.20
CA LEU A 673 26.22 -13.54 19.41
C LEU A 673 26.92 -14.69 20.17
N ALA A 674 27.19 -14.48 21.45
CA ALA A 674 27.77 -15.53 22.30
C ALA A 674 26.82 -16.74 22.42
N ALA A 675 25.50 -16.50 22.55
CA ALA A 675 24.52 -17.57 22.60
C ALA A 675 24.48 -18.37 21.31
N VAL A 676 24.53 -17.68 20.14
CA VAL A 676 24.58 -18.34 18.82
C VAL A 676 25.87 -19.16 18.66
N LYS A 677 27.00 -18.63 19.09
CA LYS A 677 28.28 -19.38 19.15
C LYS A 677 28.24 -20.61 20.07
N ALA A 678 27.47 -20.50 21.15
CA ALA A 678 27.24 -21.62 22.07
C ALA A 678 26.25 -22.67 21.53
N GLY A 679 25.59 -22.40 20.43
CA GLY A 679 24.72 -23.36 19.75
C GLY A 679 23.24 -23.01 19.73
N THR A 680 22.81 -21.82 20.21
CA THR A 680 21.42 -21.36 20.03
C THR A 680 21.17 -21.10 18.56
N PRO A 681 20.14 -21.73 17.95
CA PRO A 681 19.78 -21.49 16.55
C PRO A 681 19.51 -20.01 16.29
N TYR A 682 19.97 -19.53 15.15
CA TYR A 682 19.75 -18.16 14.69
C TYR A 682 19.15 -18.13 13.29
N MET A 683 18.11 -17.35 13.13
CA MET A 683 17.50 -17.02 11.87
C MET A 683 17.61 -15.51 11.64
N GLY A 684 18.61 -15.11 10.85
CA GLY A 684 18.77 -13.72 10.40
C GLY A 684 18.14 -13.52 9.02
N TYR A 685 17.49 -12.40 8.82
CA TYR A 685 16.94 -11.97 7.54
C TYR A 685 17.17 -10.47 7.37
N SER A 686 17.18 -9.97 6.19
CA SER A 686 17.52 -8.61 5.80
C SER A 686 19.03 -8.29 5.70
N ASN A 687 19.33 -7.25 4.98
CA ASN A 687 20.71 -6.76 4.80
C ASN A 687 21.38 -6.33 6.12
N GLY A 688 20.63 -5.81 7.08
CA GLY A 688 21.15 -5.39 8.37
C GLY A 688 21.71 -6.54 9.22
N ALA A 689 21.07 -7.71 9.14
CA ALA A 689 21.53 -8.92 9.83
C ALA A 689 22.69 -9.60 9.10
N ILE A 690 22.72 -9.52 7.78
CA ILE A 690 23.65 -10.26 6.91
C ILE A 690 24.90 -9.42 6.57
N SER A 691 24.78 -8.10 6.44
CA SER A 691 25.87 -7.22 5.99
C SER A 691 26.86 -6.81 7.07
N GLY A 692 26.64 -7.18 8.32
CA GLY A 692 27.64 -7.04 9.39
C GLY A 692 28.81 -8.00 9.13
N SER A 693 29.71 -7.64 8.23
CA SER A 693 30.80 -8.52 7.80
C SER A 693 31.64 -9.08 8.95
N ALA A 694 31.82 -8.33 10.04
CA ALA A 694 32.53 -8.80 11.24
C ALA A 694 31.75 -9.91 11.95
N PHE A 695 30.44 -9.78 12.05
CA PHE A 695 29.56 -10.75 12.70
C PHE A 695 29.54 -12.12 11.99
N MET A 696 29.42 -12.11 10.66
CA MET A 696 29.40 -13.36 9.89
C MET A 696 30.76 -14.04 9.88
N GLN A 697 31.86 -13.27 9.86
CA GLN A 697 33.21 -13.80 9.99
C GLN A 697 33.41 -14.47 11.36
N GLU A 698 32.90 -13.89 12.42
CA GLU A 698 32.98 -14.47 13.75
C GLU A 698 32.19 -15.78 13.89
N LEU A 699 31.11 -15.94 13.13
CA LEU A 699 30.35 -17.19 13.03
C LEU A 699 31.03 -18.22 12.10
N GLY A 700 32.10 -17.86 11.42
CA GLY A 700 32.72 -18.71 10.43
C GLY A 700 31.89 -18.89 9.16
N VAL A 701 31.11 -17.89 8.79
CA VAL A 701 30.28 -17.90 7.58
C VAL A 701 30.89 -16.96 6.54
N GLU A 702 31.13 -17.46 5.36
CA GLU A 702 31.53 -16.67 4.21
C GLU A 702 30.30 -16.36 3.35
N ILE A 703 30.07 -15.06 3.08
CA ILE A 703 28.99 -14.59 2.21
C ILE A 703 29.59 -14.08 0.93
N SER A 704 29.21 -14.68 -0.20
CA SER A 704 29.49 -14.16 -1.52
C SER A 704 28.38 -13.17 -1.91
N SER A 705 28.77 -12.01 -2.46
CA SER A 705 27.83 -11.10 -3.07
C SER A 705 27.22 -11.71 -4.34
N CYS A 706 25.97 -11.43 -4.58
CA CYS A 706 25.29 -11.77 -5.83
C CYS A 706 24.61 -10.51 -6.39
N ASP A 707 24.39 -10.50 -7.69
CA ASP A 707 23.58 -9.45 -8.30
C ASP A 707 22.16 -9.51 -7.74
N LYS A 708 21.66 -8.36 -7.35
CA LYS A 708 20.30 -8.20 -6.85
C LYS A 708 19.68 -6.93 -7.43
N GLY A 709 18.39 -6.94 -7.52
CA GLY A 709 17.57 -5.77 -7.80
C GLY A 709 16.39 -5.77 -6.86
N THR A 710 15.58 -4.74 -6.98
CA THR A 710 14.32 -4.64 -6.26
C THR A 710 13.22 -4.54 -7.30
N ASP A 711 12.21 -5.40 -7.21
CA ASP A 711 11.05 -5.29 -8.09
C ASP A 711 10.18 -4.09 -7.70
N PHE A 712 9.21 -3.81 -8.53
CA PHE A 712 8.27 -2.70 -8.32
C PHE A 712 7.58 -2.73 -6.94
N LEU A 713 7.36 -3.91 -6.39
CA LEU A 713 6.75 -4.09 -5.08
C LEU A 713 7.78 -4.03 -3.92
N GLY A 714 9.01 -3.61 -4.18
CA GLY A 714 10.07 -3.54 -3.20
C GLY A 714 10.72 -4.88 -2.85
N ARG A 715 10.35 -5.99 -3.51
CA ARG A 715 10.96 -7.29 -3.28
C ARG A 715 12.39 -7.31 -3.79
N VAL A 716 13.29 -7.82 -2.97
CA VAL A 716 14.64 -8.12 -3.43
C VAL A 716 14.61 -9.34 -4.35
N VAL A 717 15.05 -9.19 -5.58
CA VAL A 717 15.11 -10.25 -6.58
C VAL A 717 16.55 -10.54 -7.01
N TYR A 718 16.79 -11.75 -7.43
CA TYR A 718 18.09 -12.22 -7.91
C TYR A 718 17.93 -12.62 -9.39
N PRO A 719 18.17 -11.70 -10.33
CA PRO A 719 17.82 -11.86 -11.75
C PRO A 719 18.40 -13.14 -12.38
N ASN A 720 19.55 -13.60 -11.88
CA ASN A 720 20.25 -14.76 -12.41
C ASN A 720 19.99 -16.05 -11.61
N ASN A 721 18.96 -16.11 -10.78
CA ASN A 721 18.72 -17.23 -9.85
C ASN A 721 19.93 -17.58 -8.98
N THR A 722 20.84 -16.63 -8.79
CA THR A 722 22.04 -16.82 -7.99
C THR A 722 21.68 -16.50 -6.55
N LEU A 723 21.43 -17.52 -5.78
CA LEU A 723 21.28 -17.37 -4.32
C LEU A 723 22.58 -16.87 -3.73
N VAL A 724 22.48 -16.09 -2.64
CA VAL A 724 23.65 -15.74 -1.82
C VAL A 724 24.32 -17.04 -1.39
N ASN A 725 25.55 -17.24 -1.81
CA ASN A 725 26.33 -18.40 -1.39
C ASN A 725 26.89 -18.10 -0.01
N ALA A 726 26.32 -18.72 1.01
CA ALA A 726 26.90 -18.74 2.34
C ALA A 726 27.59 -20.10 2.54
N THR A 727 28.90 -20.10 2.76
CA THR A 727 29.65 -21.29 3.06
C THR A 727 30.03 -21.27 4.55
N TYR A 728 29.57 -22.26 5.28
CA TYR A 728 29.97 -22.45 6.66
C TYR A 728 31.40 -23.00 6.70
N ILE A 729 32.33 -22.25 7.25
CA ILE A 729 33.77 -22.59 7.24
C ILE A 729 34.28 -23.18 8.56
N ASN A 730 33.44 -23.20 9.62
CA ASN A 730 33.76 -23.87 10.86
C ASN A 730 32.83 -25.07 11.11
N ASP A 731 33.39 -26.14 11.67
CA ASP A 731 32.59 -27.20 12.30
C ASP A 731 31.91 -26.63 13.57
N GLY A 732 30.91 -25.78 13.39
CA GLY A 732 30.15 -25.21 14.51
C GLY A 732 29.68 -26.27 15.50
N PRO A 733 29.25 -25.89 16.70
CA PRO A 733 28.85 -26.87 17.71
C PRO A 733 27.88 -27.85 17.04
N LYS A 734 28.15 -29.14 17.21
CA LYS A 734 27.27 -30.21 16.72
C LYS A 734 25.97 -30.15 17.53
N THR A 735 25.06 -29.28 17.05
CA THR A 735 23.71 -29.23 17.57
C THR A 735 22.99 -30.50 17.14
N GLY A 736 22.35 -31.19 18.04
CA GLY A 736 21.57 -32.38 17.70
C GLY A 736 20.47 -32.06 16.69
N ASP A 737 19.98 -33.09 16.00
CA ASP A 737 19.00 -32.92 14.88
C ASP A 737 17.75 -32.11 15.24
N SER A 738 17.38 -32.02 16.53
CA SER A 738 16.21 -31.27 17.00
C SER A 738 16.34 -29.74 16.84
N SER A 739 17.56 -29.17 16.89
CA SER A 739 17.77 -27.74 16.74
C SER A 739 17.56 -27.25 15.28
N ASN A 740 17.78 -28.13 14.31
CA ASN A 740 17.57 -27.82 12.91
C ASN A 740 16.08 -27.70 12.55
N ILE A 741 15.22 -28.39 13.28
CA ILE A 741 13.77 -28.44 13.00
C ILE A 741 13.09 -27.13 13.40
N ILE A 742 13.50 -26.52 14.54
CA ILE A 742 12.97 -25.23 14.95
C ILE A 742 13.26 -24.15 13.91
N VAL A 743 14.47 -24.14 13.34
CA VAL A 743 14.86 -23.22 12.27
C VAL A 743 14.01 -23.43 11.02
N TRP A 744 13.69 -24.68 10.69
CA TRP A 744 12.83 -24.99 9.53
C TRP A 744 11.38 -24.59 9.75
N VAL A 745 10.82 -24.76 10.94
CA VAL A 745 9.45 -24.30 11.25
C VAL A 745 9.36 -22.79 11.14
N LEU A 746 10.33 -22.07 11.71
CA LEU A 746 10.39 -20.62 11.57
C LEU A 746 10.57 -20.20 10.11
N ALA A 747 11.47 -20.83 9.37
CA ALA A 747 11.68 -20.51 7.95
C ALA A 747 10.42 -20.76 7.11
N ALA A 748 9.71 -21.86 7.35
CA ALA A 748 8.46 -22.17 6.68
C ALA A 748 7.34 -21.17 7.04
N SER A 749 7.25 -20.78 8.31
CA SER A 749 6.26 -19.81 8.79
C SER A 749 6.54 -18.39 8.25
N PHE A 750 7.82 -17.99 8.17
CA PHE A 750 8.20 -16.69 7.59
C PHE A 750 8.09 -16.63 6.07
N SER A 751 8.18 -17.76 5.37
CA SER A 751 8.00 -17.76 3.90
C SER A 751 6.58 -17.38 3.49
N CYS A 752 5.61 -17.44 4.40
CA CYS A 752 4.25 -17.01 4.15
C CYS A 752 3.98 -15.52 4.46
N VAL A 753 4.82 -14.86 5.27
CA VAL A 753 4.60 -13.48 5.75
C VAL A 753 5.66 -12.50 5.26
N MET A 754 6.87 -12.97 5.07
CA MET A 754 7.99 -12.12 4.69
C MET A 754 8.72 -12.75 3.52
N ILE A 755 8.91 -12.01 2.49
CA ILE A 755 9.66 -12.44 1.31
C ILE A 755 11.09 -12.76 1.73
N PRO A 756 11.56 -13.97 1.52
CA PRO A 756 12.79 -14.42 2.12
C PRO A 756 14.02 -13.86 1.42
N ALA A 757 14.79 -13.07 2.14
CA ALA A 757 16.22 -13.21 2.03
C ALA A 757 16.64 -14.40 2.93
N ALA A 758 16.05 -15.57 2.71
CA ALA A 758 16.45 -16.76 3.45
C ALA A 758 17.82 -17.21 2.96
N VAL A 759 18.84 -16.97 3.76
CA VAL A 759 20.14 -17.62 3.59
C VAL A 759 19.95 -19.09 3.92
N THR A 760 19.76 -19.91 2.89
CA THR A 760 19.75 -21.37 3.07
C THR A 760 21.19 -21.82 3.25
N LEU A 761 21.59 -22.03 4.50
CA LEU A 761 22.87 -22.68 4.81
C LEU A 761 22.83 -24.13 4.32
N LYS A 762 23.37 -24.39 3.12
CA LYS A 762 23.59 -25.75 2.66
C LYS A 762 24.84 -26.33 3.33
N ARG A 763 24.65 -27.25 4.26
CA ARG A 763 25.72 -28.12 4.74
C ARG A 763 26.20 -28.99 3.57
N LYS A 764 27.44 -28.86 3.10
CA LYS A 764 28.09 -29.94 2.36
C LYS A 764 28.35 -31.07 3.33
N ALA A 765 27.59 -32.15 3.20
CA ALA A 765 27.98 -33.41 3.81
C ALA A 765 29.34 -33.89 3.18
N ARG A 766 30.31 -34.13 4.00
CA ARG A 766 31.37 -35.07 3.69
C ARG A 766 30.91 -36.47 4.05
#